data_b5c41ebbd1face849910b05fdb9a0bd0
#
_entry.id   b5c41ebbd1face849910b05fdb9a0bd0
#
_cell.length_a   1.000
_cell.length_b   1.000
_cell.length_c   1.000
_cell.angle_alpha   90.00
_cell.angle_beta   90.00
_cell.angle_gamma   90.00
#
_symmetry.space_group_name_H-M   'P 1'
#
loop_
_entity.id
_entity.type
_entity.pdbx_description
1 polymer ?
#
loop_
_entity_poly.entity_id
_entity_poly.type
_entity_poly.pdbx_seq_one_letter_code
_entity_poly.pdbx_strand_id
1 'polypeptide(L)'
;MKKIYEIEELSCPNCADILAKNLQKIDFIEEVHINYNTKQVEIISEKELTDSEVSLVINTVLSLSHCHKHTEAEEITEEFNFENIDCPNCAMKVEDALNKQDDIIDAKVSFMNKKIIIKHKDNVEVFETVSKVLSDIETEAYLVDEHHHHSHDHHGCSCNHHHHHHDNEKLNFLDNIFKVTTDAKLNIVLGIIGIIIFIVGVTLKILKLYPEYLLYLFVTSYVLVAFSLIFKTIKSVLKGKLFNEDVLMLVASTGAMVVGEPIEAVMIVVLSRIGEMLQARAVRKSKNAIADMMDMHVDYVTMANLEKVDIKDVLVGEEIIVRVGERIPLDGIITGGVTELNTSALTGESMPLPAKTGDKVLSGCINLSEVIKIEVTTTDKDSTITKVLKLVEEASDKKSKTEEFITKFSRFYTPIVISLAFLVFLIPTIINPDNLYDYLHRACMFLVISCPCALVISIPLGYFGGIGLSSKNGILVKGGNYLEALTKASTIVFDKTGTLTKGSFYVSDINPVGMSKASLVEIVAHIENYSLHPIAKSIIEHYDDDINKDLVKEVNEMPGKGIKGLYDGKLLIVGKDNLMEEYNIDYQKVNSSGTVVYAALDGKYLGNIIIKDEIRDESKRLIDCLHKRGIKTVMLTGDNDAISQEVSNELGIDECYSSLLPQDKLEHLSRIINNKKPGDTIVFVGDGINDTPALKLADIGIALGDIDAAINVADIVLMNSDISKVNSSISIAKFTKKIVIQNIVFALAIKIIALIIAGLNILGTFGMYLAVLSDVGVCLITILNTLRIIYKKVKK
;
A
#
# COMPACT_ATOMS: atom_id res chain seq x y z
N MET A 1 60.48 -24.28 2.30
CA MET A 1 60.70 -22.82 2.45
C MET A 1 59.54 -22.20 3.18
N LYS A 2 59.79 -21.20 4.05
CA LYS A 2 58.71 -20.51 4.83
C LYS A 2 58.55 -19.10 4.28
N LYS A 3 57.31 -18.73 3.87
CA LYS A 3 56.96 -17.38 3.41
C LYS A 3 55.69 -16.91 4.19
N ILE A 4 55.64 -15.61 4.48
CA ILE A 4 54.52 -14.98 5.20
C ILE A 4 53.89 -13.95 4.25
N TYR A 5 52.56 -14.02 4.10
CA TYR A 5 51.77 -13.10 3.27
C TYR A 5 50.76 -12.35 4.15
N GLU A 6 50.60 -11.07 3.94
CA GLU A 6 49.57 -10.28 4.58
C GLU A 6 48.31 -10.24 3.67
N ILE A 7 47.16 -10.57 4.23
CA ILE A 7 45.87 -10.61 3.52
C ILE A 7 44.91 -9.68 4.23
N GLU A 8 44.75 -8.46 3.70
CA GLU A 8 43.85 -7.45 4.29
C GLU A 8 42.36 -7.88 4.31
N GLU A 9 41.97 -8.75 3.37
CA GLU A 9 40.60 -9.22 3.17
C GLU A 9 40.17 -10.37 4.09
N LEU A 10 41.02 -10.87 4.95
CA LEU A 10 40.70 -11.87 5.98
C LEU A 10 39.78 -11.25 7.05
N SER A 11 38.49 -11.48 6.91
CA SER A 11 37.42 -10.79 7.70
C SER A 11 36.82 -11.64 8.83
N CYS A 12 37.01 -12.98 8.82
CA CYS A 12 36.42 -13.87 9.86
C CYS A 12 37.24 -15.14 10.09
N PRO A 13 37.15 -15.79 11.31
CA PRO A 13 37.83 -17.04 11.62
C PRO A 13 37.47 -18.19 10.67
N ASN A 14 36.23 -18.27 10.24
CA ASN A 14 35.77 -19.32 9.33
C ASN A 14 36.39 -19.21 7.93
N CYS A 15 36.63 -17.99 7.46
CA CYS A 15 37.35 -17.73 6.21
C CYS A 15 38.80 -18.16 6.32
N ALA A 16 39.43 -17.95 7.45
CA ALA A 16 40.78 -18.41 7.72
C ALA A 16 40.87 -19.94 7.66
N ASP A 17 39.90 -20.65 8.24
CA ASP A 17 39.84 -22.11 8.19
C ASP A 17 39.59 -22.67 6.78
N ILE A 18 38.71 -22.05 6.00
CA ILE A 18 38.44 -22.43 4.60
C ILE A 18 39.69 -22.19 3.74
N LEU A 19 40.34 -21.05 3.90
CA LEU A 19 41.59 -20.73 3.19
C LEU A 19 42.70 -21.74 3.56
N ALA A 20 42.87 -22.06 4.84
CA ALA A 20 43.85 -23.04 5.28
C ALA A 20 43.62 -24.44 4.65
N LYS A 21 42.38 -24.93 4.69
CA LYS A 21 41.99 -26.22 4.11
C LYS A 21 42.17 -26.29 2.60
N ASN A 22 41.97 -25.18 1.86
CA ASN A 22 42.15 -25.15 0.42
C ASN A 22 43.61 -24.99 0.01
N LEU A 23 44.42 -24.24 0.76
CA LEU A 23 45.85 -24.14 0.52
C LEU A 23 46.57 -25.47 0.85
N GLN A 24 46.16 -26.21 1.88
CA GLN A 24 46.68 -27.55 2.21
C GLN A 24 46.35 -28.65 1.18
N LYS A 25 45.44 -28.42 0.25
CA LYS A 25 45.15 -29.37 -0.85
C LYS A 25 46.13 -29.26 -2.04
N ILE A 26 47.04 -28.31 -2.02
CA ILE A 26 48.02 -28.09 -3.09
C ILE A 26 49.23 -28.98 -2.84
N ASP A 27 49.54 -29.86 -3.78
CA ASP A 27 50.52 -30.96 -3.67
C ASP A 27 51.95 -30.59 -3.24
N PHE A 28 52.33 -29.29 -3.22
CA PHE A 28 53.66 -28.80 -2.85
C PHE A 28 53.69 -27.94 -1.58
N ILE A 29 52.56 -27.78 -0.87
CA ILE A 29 52.45 -27.08 0.42
C ILE A 29 52.41 -28.09 1.53
N GLU A 30 53.40 -28.05 2.44
CA GLU A 30 53.53 -28.94 3.58
C GLU A 30 52.66 -28.52 4.76
N GLU A 31 52.65 -27.20 5.05
CA GLU A 31 52.00 -26.68 6.23
C GLU A 31 51.54 -25.24 6.02
N VAL A 32 50.30 -24.90 6.49
CA VAL A 32 49.73 -23.55 6.42
C VAL A 32 49.26 -23.14 7.82
N HIS A 33 49.80 -22.02 8.31
CA HIS A 33 49.36 -21.40 9.56
C HIS A 33 48.73 -20.02 9.25
N ILE A 34 47.49 -19.83 9.64
CA ILE A 34 46.77 -18.57 9.44
C ILE A 34 46.52 -17.91 10.79
N ASN A 35 47.05 -16.70 10.97
CA ASN A 35 46.75 -15.87 12.12
C ASN A 35 45.71 -14.80 11.71
N TYR A 36 44.45 -15.05 12.05
CA TYR A 36 43.35 -14.16 11.77
C TYR A 36 43.51 -12.75 12.41
N ASN A 37 44.07 -12.68 13.63
CA ASN A 37 44.19 -11.39 14.34
C ASN A 37 45.27 -10.49 13.74
N THR A 38 46.35 -11.06 13.21
CA THR A 38 47.41 -10.32 12.51
C THR A 38 47.23 -10.26 10.99
N LYS A 39 46.17 -10.91 10.48
CA LYS A 39 45.88 -11.04 9.03
C LYS A 39 47.02 -11.64 8.23
N GLN A 40 47.82 -12.53 8.83
CA GLN A 40 49.00 -13.14 8.21
C GLN A 40 48.76 -14.62 7.93
N VAL A 41 49.21 -15.05 6.75
CA VAL A 41 49.18 -16.44 6.29
C VAL A 41 50.65 -16.88 6.10
N GLU A 42 51.07 -17.85 6.89
CA GLU A 42 52.37 -18.47 6.82
C GLU A 42 52.25 -19.78 6.05
N ILE A 43 53.01 -19.92 4.96
CA ILE A 43 53.01 -21.11 4.09
C ILE A 43 54.39 -21.73 4.12
N ILE A 44 54.47 -23.03 4.44
CA ILE A 44 55.68 -23.87 4.36
C ILE A 44 55.55 -24.78 3.16
N SER A 45 56.45 -24.68 2.19
CA SER A 45 56.39 -25.43 0.93
C SER A 45 57.75 -26.08 0.57
N GLU A 46 57.67 -27.22 -0.14
CA GLU A 46 58.88 -27.92 -0.65
C GLU A 46 59.54 -27.19 -1.81
N LYS A 47 58.79 -26.38 -2.61
CA LYS A 47 59.30 -25.59 -3.74
C LYS A 47 59.22 -24.10 -3.47
N GLU A 48 60.08 -23.33 -4.15
CA GLU A 48 60.04 -21.86 -4.15
C GLU A 48 58.79 -21.37 -4.90
N LEU A 49 57.83 -20.84 -4.13
CA LEU A 49 56.62 -20.26 -4.67
C LEU A 49 56.89 -18.83 -5.13
N THR A 50 56.48 -18.51 -6.36
CA THR A 50 56.47 -17.13 -6.82
C THR A 50 55.28 -16.37 -6.22
N ASP A 51 55.48 -15.09 -5.90
CA ASP A 51 54.43 -14.27 -5.29
C ASP A 51 53.15 -14.16 -6.17
N SER A 52 53.30 -14.31 -7.50
CA SER A 52 52.18 -14.34 -8.45
C SER A 52 51.31 -15.62 -8.35
N GLU A 53 51.92 -16.80 -8.10
CA GLU A 53 51.20 -18.07 -7.96
C GLU A 53 50.43 -18.11 -6.64
N VAL A 54 51.05 -17.62 -5.56
CA VAL A 54 50.37 -17.54 -4.24
C VAL A 54 49.24 -16.52 -4.24
N SER A 55 49.44 -15.33 -4.82
CA SER A 55 48.44 -14.31 -4.97
C SER A 55 47.24 -14.78 -5.83
N LEU A 56 47.53 -15.55 -6.91
CA LEU A 56 46.46 -16.12 -7.74
C LEU A 56 45.60 -17.13 -6.97
N VAL A 57 46.24 -18.01 -6.19
CA VAL A 57 45.52 -19.00 -5.38
C VAL A 57 44.75 -18.33 -4.27
N ILE A 58 45.32 -17.38 -3.55
CA ILE A 58 44.68 -16.62 -2.49
C ILE A 58 43.46 -15.86 -3.06
N ASN A 59 43.64 -15.14 -4.15
CA ASN A 59 42.53 -14.39 -4.79
C ASN A 59 41.47 -15.32 -5.37
N THR A 60 41.85 -16.48 -5.93
CA THR A 60 40.86 -17.45 -6.42
C THR A 60 40.06 -18.08 -5.26
N VAL A 61 40.72 -18.42 -4.18
CA VAL A 61 40.06 -18.97 -2.96
C VAL A 61 39.23 -17.90 -2.28
N LEU A 62 39.67 -16.65 -2.21
CA LEU A 62 38.93 -15.53 -1.65
C LEU A 62 37.73 -15.12 -2.54
N SER A 63 37.88 -15.22 -3.88
CA SER A 63 36.76 -14.95 -4.81
C SER A 63 35.72 -16.09 -4.85
N LEU A 64 36.12 -17.33 -4.59
CA LEU A 64 35.24 -18.48 -4.43
C LEU A 64 34.64 -18.58 -3.03
N SER A 65 35.37 -18.12 -2.01
CA SER A 65 34.81 -17.86 -0.69
C SER A 65 34.27 -16.44 -0.68
N HIS A 66 33.09 -16.21 -1.22
CA HIS A 66 32.30 -15.04 -0.88
C HIS A 66 32.05 -15.13 0.63
N CYS A 67 32.95 -14.53 1.38
CA CYS A 67 32.65 -14.12 2.73
C CYS A 67 31.61 -13.02 2.59
N HIS A 68 30.34 -13.44 2.59
CA HIS A 68 29.28 -12.55 3.02
C HIS A 68 29.75 -11.98 4.37
N LYS A 69 29.90 -10.67 4.43
CA LYS A 69 29.80 -9.97 5.71
C LYS A 69 28.73 -10.71 6.49
N HIS A 70 28.96 -11.04 7.77
CA HIS A 70 27.91 -11.36 8.69
C HIS A 70 26.99 -10.12 8.81
N THR A 71 26.22 -9.86 7.76
CA THR A 71 24.92 -9.27 7.81
C THR A 71 24.04 -10.37 8.34
N GLU A 72 23.24 -10.05 9.33
CA GLU A 72 22.05 -10.78 9.78
C GLU A 72 21.49 -11.62 8.64
N ALA A 73 21.18 -12.90 8.92
CA ALA A 73 20.70 -13.84 7.90
C ALA A 73 19.76 -13.12 6.95
N GLU A 74 20.03 -13.15 5.63
CA GLU A 74 19.23 -12.43 4.64
C GLU A 74 17.77 -12.85 4.82
N GLU A 75 16.94 -11.87 5.17
CA GLU A 75 15.51 -12.06 5.32
C GLU A 75 14.95 -12.20 3.90
N ILE A 76 14.47 -13.39 3.56
CA ILE A 76 13.78 -13.65 2.29
C ILE A 76 12.31 -13.30 2.48
N THR A 77 11.74 -12.63 1.49
CA THR A 77 10.30 -12.35 1.46
C THR A 77 9.68 -13.17 0.32
N GLU A 78 8.78 -14.09 0.67
CA GLU A 78 8.03 -14.90 -0.29
C GLU A 78 6.55 -14.49 -0.31
N GLU A 79 5.94 -14.52 -1.50
CA GLU A 79 4.53 -14.23 -1.70
C GLU A 79 3.81 -15.49 -2.18
N PHE A 80 2.69 -15.81 -1.53
CA PHE A 80 1.83 -16.93 -1.89
C PHE A 80 0.42 -16.43 -2.19
N ASN A 81 -0.16 -16.85 -3.30
CA ASN A 81 -1.57 -16.61 -3.58
C ASN A 81 -2.43 -17.67 -2.92
N PHE A 82 -3.59 -17.29 -2.38
CA PHE A 82 -4.52 -18.24 -1.78
C PHE A 82 -5.95 -18.06 -2.30
N GLU A 83 -6.73 -19.13 -2.23
CA GLU A 83 -8.17 -19.12 -2.54
C GLU A 83 -8.98 -19.60 -1.35
N ASN A 84 -10.30 -19.26 -1.35
CA ASN A 84 -11.31 -19.73 -0.39
C ASN A 84 -11.09 -19.30 1.07
N ILE A 85 -10.47 -18.14 1.31
CA ILE A 85 -10.67 -17.45 2.58
C ILE A 85 -11.81 -16.44 2.37
N ASP A 86 -12.97 -16.67 3.01
CA ASP A 86 -14.18 -15.90 2.72
C ASP A 86 -14.42 -14.75 3.69
N CYS A 87 -13.63 -14.65 4.77
CA CYS A 87 -13.81 -13.58 5.74
C CYS A 87 -12.50 -12.91 6.19
N PRO A 88 -12.50 -11.59 6.44
CA PRO A 88 -11.32 -10.87 6.94
C PRO A 88 -10.81 -11.40 8.29
N ASN A 89 -11.72 -11.89 9.16
CA ASN A 89 -11.36 -12.45 10.44
C ASN A 89 -10.61 -13.80 10.30
N CYS A 90 -10.94 -14.58 9.28
CA CYS A 90 -10.23 -15.82 8.96
C CYS A 90 -8.81 -15.51 8.47
N ALA A 91 -8.64 -14.54 7.58
CA ALA A 91 -7.34 -14.07 7.12
C ALA A 91 -6.45 -13.61 8.29
N MET A 92 -7.02 -12.88 9.26
CA MET A 92 -6.27 -12.48 10.46
C MET A 92 -5.85 -13.64 11.35
N LYS A 93 -6.72 -14.66 11.49
CA LYS A 93 -6.34 -15.86 12.27
C LYS A 93 -5.20 -16.62 11.60
N VAL A 94 -5.15 -16.63 10.27
CA VAL A 94 -4.02 -17.18 9.50
C VAL A 94 -2.76 -16.36 9.77
N GLU A 95 -2.85 -15.02 9.69
CA GLU A 95 -1.75 -14.11 10.00
C GLU A 95 -1.23 -14.30 11.43
N ASP A 96 -2.12 -14.30 12.45
CA ASP A 96 -1.77 -14.53 13.85
C ASP A 96 -1.13 -15.93 14.10
N ALA A 97 -1.50 -16.94 13.32
CA ALA A 97 -0.97 -18.28 13.47
C ALA A 97 0.37 -18.47 12.75
N LEU A 98 0.55 -17.84 11.61
CA LEU A 98 1.83 -17.81 10.89
C LEU A 98 2.89 -17.06 11.71
N ASN A 99 2.54 -15.92 12.30
CA ASN A 99 3.44 -15.15 13.16
C ASN A 99 3.82 -15.82 14.50
N LYS A 100 3.24 -16.99 14.79
CA LYS A 100 3.61 -17.82 15.97
C LYS A 100 4.52 -18.99 15.62
N GLN A 101 4.83 -19.18 14.35
CA GLN A 101 5.77 -20.21 13.92
C GLN A 101 7.21 -19.73 14.15
N ASP A 102 8.07 -20.59 14.69
CA ASP A 102 9.46 -20.23 15.02
C ASP A 102 10.32 -19.91 13.77
N ASP A 103 9.90 -20.42 12.63
CA ASP A 103 10.58 -20.28 11.33
C ASP A 103 10.17 -19.01 10.56
N ILE A 104 9.13 -18.31 11.00
CA ILE A 104 8.58 -17.12 10.35
C ILE A 104 8.91 -15.87 11.17
N ILE A 105 9.57 -14.88 10.54
CA ILE A 105 9.93 -13.61 11.17
C ILE A 105 8.73 -12.66 11.20
N ASP A 106 8.04 -12.52 10.06
CA ASP A 106 6.83 -11.70 9.91
C ASP A 106 5.95 -12.29 8.82
N ALA A 107 4.67 -12.40 9.06
CA ALA A 107 3.69 -12.87 8.09
C ALA A 107 2.53 -11.88 8.00
N LYS A 108 2.13 -11.52 6.79
CA LYS A 108 0.98 -10.67 6.49
C LYS A 108 0.03 -11.38 5.55
N VAL A 109 -1.26 -11.39 5.90
CA VAL A 109 -2.30 -12.01 5.08
C VAL A 109 -3.25 -10.94 4.57
N SER A 110 -3.16 -10.64 3.29
CA SER A 110 -4.05 -9.70 2.61
C SER A 110 -5.32 -10.42 2.15
N PHE A 111 -6.41 -10.25 2.90
CA PHE A 111 -7.72 -10.79 2.53
C PHE A 111 -8.24 -10.24 1.20
N MET A 112 -7.99 -8.96 0.94
CA MET A 112 -8.48 -8.28 -0.26
C MET A 112 -7.76 -8.76 -1.53
N ASN A 113 -6.47 -8.94 -1.44
CA ASN A 113 -5.59 -9.31 -2.57
C ASN A 113 -5.40 -10.81 -2.69
N LYS A 114 -5.91 -11.59 -1.71
CA LYS A 114 -5.73 -13.05 -1.62
C LYS A 114 -4.26 -13.48 -1.61
N LYS A 115 -3.39 -12.69 -0.97
CA LYS A 115 -1.95 -12.93 -0.86
C LYS A 115 -1.51 -13.14 0.58
N ILE A 116 -0.54 -14.01 0.77
CA ILE A 116 0.22 -14.19 2.00
C ILE A 116 1.65 -13.80 1.72
N ILE A 117 2.16 -12.82 2.45
CA ILE A 117 3.54 -12.33 2.35
C ILE A 117 4.27 -12.78 3.62
N ILE A 118 5.36 -13.52 3.46
CA ILE A 118 6.11 -14.10 4.57
C ILE A 118 7.56 -13.67 4.49
N LYS A 119 8.07 -13.18 5.61
CA LYS A 119 9.50 -12.97 5.84
C LYS A 119 10.05 -14.12 6.68
N HIS A 120 11.04 -14.81 6.18
CA HIS A 120 11.70 -15.92 6.85
C HIS A 120 13.22 -15.87 6.63
N LYS A 121 13.96 -16.70 7.39
CA LYS A 121 15.41 -16.83 7.20
C LYS A 121 15.71 -17.72 6.01
N ASP A 122 16.77 -17.39 5.28
CA ASP A 122 17.31 -18.27 4.22
C ASP A 122 17.51 -19.69 4.78
N ASN A 123 17.17 -20.72 3.96
CA ASN A 123 17.16 -22.16 4.29
C ASN A 123 15.91 -22.72 4.99
N VAL A 124 14.77 -22.04 5.01
CA VAL A 124 13.51 -22.59 5.49
C VAL A 124 12.51 -22.71 4.35
N GLU A 125 12.05 -23.92 4.06
CA GLU A 125 11.00 -24.19 3.08
C GLU A 125 9.63 -23.91 3.74
N VAL A 126 9.10 -22.70 3.53
CA VAL A 126 7.89 -22.21 4.24
C VAL A 126 6.57 -22.64 3.59
N PHE A 127 6.59 -23.12 2.35
CA PHE A 127 5.37 -23.52 1.61
C PHE A 127 4.52 -24.57 2.37
N GLU A 128 5.13 -25.64 2.89
CA GLU A 128 4.39 -26.65 3.67
C GLU A 128 3.81 -26.08 4.97
N THR A 129 4.57 -25.23 5.67
CA THR A 129 4.13 -24.59 6.91
C THR A 129 2.94 -23.65 6.65
N VAL A 130 3.00 -22.85 5.58
CA VAL A 130 1.91 -21.95 5.15
C VAL A 130 0.67 -22.73 4.76
N SER A 131 0.83 -23.76 3.90
CA SER A 131 -0.25 -24.61 3.45
C SER A 131 -0.95 -25.32 4.62
N LYS A 132 -0.18 -25.81 5.59
CA LYS A 132 -0.70 -26.45 6.79
C LYS A 132 -1.45 -25.47 7.68
N VAL A 133 -0.88 -24.30 7.99
CA VAL A 133 -1.54 -23.27 8.82
C VAL A 133 -2.81 -22.76 8.13
N LEU A 134 -2.77 -22.56 6.81
CA LEU A 134 -3.92 -22.15 6.01
C LEU A 134 -5.06 -23.16 6.11
N SER A 135 -4.77 -24.43 5.83
CA SER A 135 -5.75 -25.52 5.92
C SER A 135 -6.24 -25.79 7.35
N ASP A 136 -5.42 -25.44 8.35
CA ASP A 136 -5.77 -25.59 9.76
C ASP A 136 -6.74 -24.52 10.25
N ILE A 137 -6.75 -23.36 9.65
CA ILE A 137 -7.61 -22.25 10.04
C ILE A 137 -8.86 -22.19 9.18
N GLU A 138 -8.72 -22.32 7.87
CA GLU A 138 -9.82 -22.36 6.91
C GLU A 138 -9.72 -23.63 6.09
N THR A 139 -10.72 -24.50 6.23
CA THR A 139 -10.69 -25.86 5.67
C THR A 139 -10.75 -25.92 4.15
N GLU A 140 -11.28 -24.89 3.51
CA GLU A 140 -11.44 -24.78 2.07
C GLU A 140 -10.35 -23.94 1.42
N ALA A 141 -9.49 -23.30 2.23
CA ALA A 141 -8.42 -22.45 1.74
C ALA A 141 -7.22 -23.29 1.28
N TYR A 142 -6.64 -22.90 0.17
CA TYR A 142 -5.44 -23.53 -0.41
C TYR A 142 -4.56 -22.47 -1.08
N LEU A 143 -3.25 -22.79 -1.19
CA LEU A 143 -2.31 -21.98 -1.95
C LEU A 143 -2.47 -22.28 -3.44
N VAL A 144 -2.39 -21.24 -4.27
CA VAL A 144 -2.42 -21.35 -5.73
C VAL A 144 -0.97 -21.48 -6.21
N ASP A 145 -0.63 -22.61 -6.83
CA ASP A 145 0.68 -22.87 -7.42
C ASP A 145 0.78 -22.14 -8.77
N GLU A 146 1.70 -21.20 -8.93
CA GLU A 146 1.95 -20.48 -10.20
C GLU A 146 2.80 -21.30 -11.20
N HIS A 147 3.20 -22.56 -10.86
CA HIS A 147 4.15 -23.35 -11.66
C HIS A 147 3.53 -24.40 -12.61
N HIS A 148 2.30 -24.24 -13.11
CA HIS A 148 1.76 -25.11 -14.15
C HIS A 148 1.01 -24.37 -15.25
N HIS A 149 1.74 -23.63 -16.10
CA HIS A 149 1.38 -23.38 -17.49
C HIS A 149 2.65 -23.35 -18.35
N HIS A 150 3.18 -24.53 -18.66
CA HIS A 150 3.95 -24.73 -19.88
C HIS A 150 3.43 -25.98 -20.61
N SER A 151 3.06 -25.70 -21.83
CA SER A 151 2.58 -26.59 -22.87
C SER A 151 3.44 -27.86 -23.06
N HIS A 152 2.74 -28.93 -23.35
CA HIS A 152 3.30 -30.18 -23.87
C HIS A 152 4.28 -29.96 -25.01
N ASP A 153 5.49 -30.49 -24.90
CA ASP A 153 6.11 -31.27 -25.97
C ASP A 153 7.10 -32.30 -25.39
N HIS A 154 7.03 -33.50 -25.99
CA HIS A 154 7.73 -34.70 -25.59
C HIS A 154 9.25 -34.56 -25.65
N HIS A 155 9.99 -35.01 -24.61
CA HIS A 155 11.02 -36.06 -24.77
C HIS A 155 11.45 -36.57 -23.39
N GLY A 156 11.49 -37.89 -23.26
CA GLY A 156 11.67 -38.62 -22.03
C GLY A 156 13.06 -38.49 -21.38
N CYS A 157 13.06 -38.45 -20.08
CA CYS A 157 14.14 -38.94 -19.23
C CYS A 157 13.57 -39.49 -17.93
N SER A 158 13.83 -40.79 -17.75
CA SER A 158 13.50 -41.56 -16.57
C SER A 158 14.42 -41.18 -15.41
N CYS A 159 13.89 -40.61 -14.34
CA CYS A 159 14.56 -40.53 -13.05
C CYS A 159 13.64 -41.09 -11.97
N ASN A 160 14.02 -42.25 -11.47
CA ASN A 160 13.40 -42.93 -10.31
C ASN A 160 13.76 -42.13 -9.04
N HIS A 161 12.78 -41.52 -8.41
CA HIS A 161 12.88 -41.12 -7.01
C HIS A 161 11.93 -41.98 -6.18
N HIS A 162 12.53 -42.78 -5.32
CA HIS A 162 11.84 -43.57 -4.32
C HIS A 162 11.24 -42.65 -3.26
N HIS A 163 9.92 -42.56 -3.23
CA HIS A 163 9.19 -42.06 -2.07
C HIS A 163 9.12 -43.12 -1.00
N HIS A 164 9.70 -42.87 0.16
CA HIS A 164 9.45 -43.62 1.36
C HIS A 164 8.05 -43.33 1.89
N HIS A 165 7.12 -44.26 1.68
CA HIS A 165 5.86 -44.26 2.41
C HIS A 165 6.10 -44.77 3.82
N HIS A 166 5.86 -43.93 4.82
CA HIS A 166 5.61 -44.40 6.19
C HIS A 166 4.11 -44.27 6.51
N ASP A 167 3.57 -45.39 6.94
CA ASP A 167 2.21 -45.71 7.30
C ASP A 167 1.43 -44.66 8.06
N ASN A 168 0.32 -44.14 7.46
CA ASN A 168 -0.83 -43.60 8.17
C ASN A 168 -2.13 -43.84 7.39
N GLU A 169 -2.51 -45.12 7.18
CA GLU A 169 -3.75 -45.47 6.46
C GLU A 169 -5.06 -45.03 7.13
N LYS A 170 -5.03 -44.67 8.42
CA LYS A 170 -6.22 -44.22 9.14
C LYS A 170 -6.53 -42.72 8.97
N LEU A 171 -5.54 -41.87 8.65
CA LEU A 171 -5.76 -40.45 8.34
C LEU A 171 -6.33 -40.24 6.92
N ASN A 172 -5.93 -41.05 5.96
CA ASN A 172 -6.33 -40.90 4.55
C ASN A 172 -7.84 -41.09 4.29
N PHE A 173 -8.56 -41.87 5.12
CA PHE A 173 -10.02 -42.07 4.94
C PHE A 173 -10.82 -40.82 5.34
N LEU A 174 -10.46 -40.18 6.45
CA LEU A 174 -11.12 -38.93 6.90
C LEU A 174 -10.79 -37.79 5.95
N ASP A 175 -9.55 -37.67 5.49
CA ASP A 175 -9.13 -36.61 4.54
C ASP A 175 -9.81 -36.77 3.17
N ASN A 176 -10.01 -37.99 2.69
CA ASN A 176 -10.77 -38.24 1.46
C ASN A 176 -12.26 -37.90 1.60
N ILE A 177 -12.87 -38.19 2.75
CA ILE A 177 -14.25 -37.78 3.05
C ILE A 177 -14.32 -36.24 3.11
N PHE A 178 -13.38 -35.62 3.79
CA PHE A 178 -13.33 -34.16 3.88
C PHE A 178 -13.11 -33.50 2.51
N LYS A 179 -12.29 -34.07 1.65
CA LYS A 179 -12.08 -33.54 0.29
C LYS A 179 -13.35 -33.63 -0.60
N VAL A 180 -14.13 -34.69 -0.45
CA VAL A 180 -15.45 -34.86 -1.13
C VAL A 180 -16.49 -33.87 -0.55
N THR A 181 -16.46 -33.64 0.76
CA THR A 181 -17.43 -32.74 1.43
C THR A 181 -17.14 -31.25 1.21
N THR A 182 -15.94 -30.87 0.74
CA THR A 182 -15.55 -29.50 0.38
C THR A 182 -15.80 -29.15 -1.09
N ASP A 183 -16.24 -30.09 -1.93
CA ASP A 183 -16.59 -29.79 -3.32
C ASP A 183 -17.79 -28.82 -3.39
N ALA A 184 -17.52 -27.60 -3.81
CA ALA A 184 -18.51 -26.53 -3.93
C ALA A 184 -19.70 -26.92 -4.83
N LYS A 185 -19.46 -27.69 -5.90
CA LYS A 185 -20.51 -28.18 -6.80
C LYS A 185 -21.42 -29.19 -6.12
N LEU A 186 -20.84 -30.13 -5.39
CA LEU A 186 -21.61 -31.13 -4.64
C LEU A 186 -22.48 -30.47 -3.56
N ASN A 187 -21.92 -29.53 -2.80
CA ASN A 187 -22.64 -28.80 -1.75
C ASN A 187 -23.83 -27.98 -2.28
N ILE A 188 -23.65 -27.35 -3.46
CA ILE A 188 -24.75 -26.65 -4.15
C ILE A 188 -25.86 -27.62 -4.58
N VAL A 189 -25.50 -28.75 -5.18
CA VAL A 189 -26.48 -29.76 -5.62
C VAL A 189 -27.25 -30.36 -4.45
N LEU A 190 -26.57 -30.75 -3.37
CA LEU A 190 -27.21 -31.27 -2.15
C LEU A 190 -28.11 -30.24 -1.51
N GLY A 191 -27.66 -28.98 -1.45
CA GLY A 191 -28.46 -27.87 -0.94
C GLY A 191 -29.75 -27.65 -1.75
N ILE A 192 -29.68 -27.66 -3.08
CA ILE A 192 -30.85 -27.52 -3.96
C ILE A 192 -31.82 -28.68 -3.75
N ILE A 193 -31.33 -29.91 -3.71
CA ILE A 193 -32.18 -31.12 -3.47
C ILE A 193 -32.86 -30.99 -2.09
N GLY A 194 -32.12 -30.61 -1.06
CA GLY A 194 -32.65 -30.40 0.28
C GLY A 194 -33.72 -29.32 0.33
N ILE A 195 -33.56 -28.21 -0.38
CA ILE A 195 -34.55 -27.14 -0.48
C ILE A 195 -35.82 -27.64 -1.22
N ILE A 196 -35.67 -28.42 -2.28
CA ILE A 196 -36.83 -29.01 -2.98
C ILE A 196 -37.61 -29.92 -2.06
N ILE A 197 -36.91 -30.81 -1.31
CA ILE A 197 -37.57 -31.70 -0.31
C ILE A 197 -38.28 -30.86 0.78
N PHE A 198 -37.65 -29.79 1.22
CA PHE A 198 -38.26 -28.86 2.19
C PHE A 198 -39.56 -28.26 1.67
N ILE A 199 -39.57 -27.74 0.43
CA ILE A 199 -40.79 -27.14 -0.17
C ILE A 199 -41.89 -28.21 -0.29
N VAL A 200 -41.55 -29.41 -0.71
CA VAL A 200 -42.51 -30.53 -0.75
C VAL A 200 -43.08 -30.84 0.63
N GLY A 201 -42.20 -30.94 1.66
CA GLY A 201 -42.63 -31.20 3.03
C GLY A 201 -43.58 -30.10 3.58
N VAL A 202 -43.26 -28.81 3.33
CA VAL A 202 -44.13 -27.67 3.72
C VAL A 202 -45.44 -27.72 2.96
N THR A 203 -45.44 -28.04 1.69
CA THR A 203 -46.68 -28.16 0.88
C THR A 203 -47.57 -29.29 1.38
N LEU A 204 -47.00 -30.47 1.68
CA LEU A 204 -47.73 -31.58 2.25
C LEU A 204 -48.31 -31.24 3.64
N LYS A 205 -47.57 -30.52 4.49
CA LYS A 205 -48.05 -30.02 5.79
C LYS A 205 -49.26 -29.09 5.65
N ILE A 206 -49.20 -28.16 4.70
CA ILE A 206 -50.32 -27.22 4.44
C ILE A 206 -51.55 -27.96 3.92
N LEU A 207 -51.34 -28.95 3.04
CA LEU A 207 -52.42 -29.78 2.50
C LEU A 207 -52.91 -30.85 3.50
N LYS A 208 -52.30 -30.97 4.69
CA LYS A 208 -52.58 -31.96 5.72
C LYS A 208 -52.48 -33.43 5.19
N LEU A 209 -51.63 -33.65 4.21
CA LEU A 209 -51.42 -34.99 3.62
C LEU A 209 -50.20 -35.64 4.31
N TYR A 210 -50.31 -36.99 4.52
CA TYR A 210 -49.22 -37.85 5.02
C TYR A 210 -48.47 -37.31 6.27
N PRO A 211 -49.15 -37.04 7.38
CA PRO A 211 -48.53 -36.44 8.58
C PRO A 211 -47.41 -37.30 9.17
N GLU A 212 -47.49 -38.61 9.01
CA GLU A 212 -46.53 -39.60 9.54
C GLU A 212 -45.12 -39.47 8.87
N TYR A 213 -45.05 -39.02 7.61
CA TYR A 213 -43.80 -38.88 6.84
C TYR A 213 -43.17 -37.50 6.91
N LEU A 214 -43.87 -36.51 7.45
CA LEU A 214 -43.40 -35.10 7.47
C LEU A 214 -42.11 -34.92 8.25
N LEU A 215 -41.97 -35.60 9.39
CA LEU A 215 -40.74 -35.51 10.19
C LEU A 215 -39.53 -36.06 9.42
N TYR A 216 -39.70 -37.21 8.77
CA TYR A 216 -38.61 -37.81 7.95
C TYR A 216 -38.19 -36.93 6.79
N LEU A 217 -39.15 -36.26 6.12
CA LEU A 217 -38.85 -35.31 5.03
C LEU A 217 -38.07 -34.12 5.53
N PHE A 218 -38.46 -33.53 6.70
CA PHE A 218 -37.75 -32.40 7.23
C PHE A 218 -36.37 -32.75 7.77
N VAL A 219 -36.21 -33.92 8.42
CA VAL A 219 -34.88 -34.41 8.86
C VAL A 219 -33.97 -34.68 7.64
N THR A 220 -34.48 -35.32 6.58
CA THR A 220 -33.70 -35.55 5.36
C THR A 220 -33.30 -34.23 4.69
N SER A 221 -34.25 -33.28 4.60
CA SER A 221 -33.94 -31.96 4.07
C SER A 221 -32.89 -31.24 4.92
N TYR A 222 -33.01 -31.28 6.24
CA TYR A 222 -32.06 -30.68 7.17
C TYR A 222 -30.66 -31.25 6.97
N VAL A 223 -30.50 -32.57 6.94
CA VAL A 223 -29.18 -33.20 6.75
C VAL A 223 -28.56 -32.81 5.41
N LEU A 224 -29.35 -32.73 4.33
CA LEU A 224 -28.85 -32.36 3.00
C LEU A 224 -28.43 -30.88 2.93
N VAL A 225 -29.24 -29.97 3.47
CA VAL A 225 -28.94 -28.53 3.47
C VAL A 225 -27.80 -28.21 4.44
N ALA A 226 -27.76 -28.86 5.61
CA ALA A 226 -26.74 -28.66 6.64
C ALA A 226 -25.48 -29.49 6.41
N PHE A 227 -25.41 -30.28 5.34
CA PHE A 227 -24.31 -31.24 5.11
C PHE A 227 -22.93 -30.59 5.25
N SER A 228 -22.63 -29.56 4.49
CA SER A 228 -21.37 -28.83 4.57
C SER A 228 -21.16 -28.17 5.95
N LEU A 229 -22.21 -27.60 6.57
CA LEU A 229 -22.15 -27.00 7.89
C LEU A 229 -21.77 -28.02 8.97
N ILE A 230 -22.37 -29.22 8.95
CA ILE A 230 -22.09 -30.30 9.90
C ILE A 230 -20.62 -30.70 9.84
N PHE A 231 -20.08 -30.92 8.63
CA PHE A 231 -18.67 -31.34 8.48
C PHE A 231 -17.68 -30.21 8.83
N LYS A 232 -17.97 -28.96 8.44
CA LYS A 232 -17.19 -27.79 8.84
C LYS A 232 -17.15 -27.64 10.35
N THR A 233 -18.29 -27.80 11.01
CA THR A 233 -18.41 -27.72 12.46
C THR A 233 -17.66 -28.85 13.16
N ILE A 234 -17.81 -30.10 12.73
CA ILE A 234 -17.07 -31.24 13.30
C ILE A 234 -15.56 -30.98 13.21
N LYS A 235 -15.05 -30.54 12.04
CA LYS A 235 -13.64 -30.25 11.86
C LYS A 235 -13.18 -29.11 12.77
N SER A 236 -14.00 -28.04 12.94
CA SER A 236 -13.72 -26.92 13.84
C SER A 236 -13.64 -27.36 15.31
N VAL A 237 -14.57 -28.21 15.74
CA VAL A 237 -14.60 -28.76 17.11
C VAL A 237 -13.40 -29.67 17.37
N LEU A 238 -13.06 -30.56 16.44
CA LEU A 238 -11.89 -31.45 16.54
C LEU A 238 -10.57 -30.65 16.65
N LYS A 239 -10.51 -29.48 16.04
CA LYS A 239 -9.38 -28.52 16.14
C LYS A 239 -9.44 -27.60 17.39
N GLY A 240 -10.35 -27.86 18.33
CA GLY A 240 -10.50 -27.07 19.57
C GLY A 240 -11.17 -25.70 19.41
N LYS A 241 -11.75 -25.40 18.23
CA LYS A 241 -12.40 -24.12 17.94
C LYS A 241 -13.91 -24.20 18.24
N LEU A 242 -14.27 -24.21 19.52
CA LEU A 242 -15.65 -24.34 19.99
C LEU A 242 -16.52 -23.09 19.77
N PHE A 243 -15.90 -21.92 19.53
CA PHE A 243 -16.60 -20.63 19.50
C PHE A 243 -16.60 -20.00 18.10
N ASN A 244 -16.96 -20.82 17.08
CA ASN A 244 -17.11 -20.36 15.70
C ASN A 244 -18.60 -20.18 15.37
N GLU A 245 -18.92 -19.30 14.40
CA GLU A 245 -20.31 -19.05 13.95
C GLU A 245 -20.99 -20.31 13.41
N ASP A 246 -20.27 -21.19 12.71
CA ASP A 246 -20.78 -22.46 12.22
C ASP A 246 -21.25 -23.38 13.38
N VAL A 247 -20.48 -23.42 14.48
CA VAL A 247 -20.85 -24.19 15.68
C VAL A 247 -22.13 -23.62 16.29
N LEU A 248 -22.21 -22.30 16.43
CA LEU A 248 -23.39 -21.64 17.00
C LEU A 248 -24.64 -21.89 16.15
N MET A 249 -24.49 -21.83 14.82
CA MET A 249 -25.58 -22.05 13.89
C MET A 249 -26.04 -23.52 13.88
N LEU A 250 -25.10 -24.49 13.94
CA LEU A 250 -25.43 -25.90 14.02
C LEU A 250 -26.11 -26.22 15.35
N VAL A 251 -25.62 -25.70 16.47
CA VAL A 251 -26.25 -25.87 17.80
C VAL A 251 -27.67 -25.30 17.82
N ALA A 252 -27.87 -24.11 17.28
CA ALA A 252 -29.21 -23.47 17.26
C ALA A 252 -30.19 -24.22 16.34
N SER A 253 -29.78 -24.62 15.12
CA SER A 253 -30.65 -25.35 14.19
C SER A 253 -30.96 -26.78 14.66
N THR A 254 -29.99 -27.46 15.29
CA THR A 254 -30.18 -28.77 15.91
C THR A 254 -31.10 -28.61 17.15
N GLY A 255 -30.91 -27.57 17.95
CA GLY A 255 -31.76 -27.23 19.08
C GLY A 255 -33.22 -27.04 18.65
N ALA A 256 -33.48 -26.32 17.56
CA ALA A 256 -34.82 -26.16 17.01
C ALA A 256 -35.44 -27.52 16.59
N MET A 257 -34.63 -28.42 16.00
CA MET A 257 -35.06 -29.77 15.64
C MET A 257 -35.50 -30.58 16.89
N VAL A 258 -34.71 -30.51 17.97
CA VAL A 258 -34.97 -31.22 19.25
C VAL A 258 -36.21 -30.67 19.97
N VAL A 259 -36.44 -29.36 19.88
CA VAL A 259 -37.64 -28.70 20.45
C VAL A 259 -38.91 -29.08 19.71
N GLY A 260 -38.82 -29.75 18.56
CA GLY A 260 -39.99 -30.16 17.76
C GLY A 260 -40.42 -29.15 16.70
N GLU A 261 -39.53 -28.21 16.33
CA GLU A 261 -39.75 -27.22 15.26
C GLU A 261 -38.87 -27.49 14.02
N PRO A 262 -39.11 -28.63 13.30
CA PRO A 262 -38.22 -29.05 12.20
C PRO A 262 -38.24 -28.08 11.00
N ILE A 263 -39.36 -27.36 10.79
CA ILE A 263 -39.43 -26.34 9.75
C ILE A 263 -38.47 -25.20 10.05
N GLU A 264 -38.39 -24.77 11.30
CA GLU A 264 -37.48 -23.71 11.74
C GLU A 264 -36.02 -24.14 11.59
N ALA A 265 -35.70 -25.37 12.00
CA ALA A 265 -34.37 -25.92 11.89
C ALA A 265 -33.83 -25.85 10.44
N VAL A 266 -34.65 -26.26 9.46
CA VAL A 266 -34.25 -26.20 8.02
C VAL A 266 -34.16 -24.74 7.54
N MET A 267 -35.12 -23.90 7.93
CA MET A 267 -35.18 -22.49 7.51
C MET A 267 -33.97 -21.69 8.01
N ILE A 268 -33.49 -21.91 9.22
CA ILE A 268 -32.27 -21.27 9.77
C ILE A 268 -31.10 -21.52 8.81
N VAL A 269 -30.87 -22.79 8.46
CA VAL A 269 -29.71 -23.16 7.60
C VAL A 269 -29.90 -22.64 6.17
N VAL A 270 -31.11 -22.76 5.60
CA VAL A 270 -31.41 -22.24 4.24
C VAL A 270 -31.20 -20.74 4.15
N LEU A 271 -31.80 -19.97 5.08
CA LEU A 271 -31.69 -18.51 5.08
C LEU A 271 -30.25 -18.06 5.31
N SER A 272 -29.52 -18.72 6.20
CA SER A 272 -28.11 -18.44 6.42
C SER A 272 -27.27 -18.68 5.16
N ARG A 273 -27.45 -19.81 4.47
CA ARG A 273 -26.77 -20.12 3.21
C ARG A 273 -27.08 -19.11 2.09
N ILE A 274 -28.35 -18.72 1.95
CA ILE A 274 -28.73 -17.66 1.01
C ILE A 274 -28.06 -16.35 1.41
N GLY A 275 -28.02 -16.03 2.68
CA GLY A 275 -27.36 -14.85 3.22
C GLY A 275 -25.86 -14.82 2.89
N GLU A 276 -25.13 -15.90 3.18
CA GLU A 276 -23.72 -16.05 2.87
C GLU A 276 -23.45 -15.87 1.37
N MET A 277 -24.27 -16.51 0.52
CA MET A 277 -24.14 -16.36 -0.93
C MET A 277 -24.37 -14.92 -1.42
N LEU A 278 -25.38 -14.22 -0.87
CA LEU A 278 -25.67 -12.82 -1.22
C LEU A 278 -24.56 -11.90 -0.73
N GLN A 279 -24.06 -12.13 0.49
CA GLN A 279 -22.91 -11.39 1.05
C GLN A 279 -21.66 -11.58 0.19
N ALA A 280 -21.29 -12.82 -0.16
CA ALA A 280 -20.14 -13.12 -0.99
C ALA A 280 -20.23 -12.43 -2.37
N ARG A 281 -21.42 -12.46 -3.00
CA ARG A 281 -21.67 -11.73 -4.26
C ARG A 281 -21.55 -10.22 -4.11
N ALA A 282 -22.11 -9.66 -3.04
CA ALA A 282 -22.06 -8.21 -2.78
C ALA A 282 -20.62 -7.74 -2.51
N VAL A 283 -19.86 -8.51 -1.71
CA VAL A 283 -18.44 -8.26 -1.46
C VAL A 283 -17.63 -8.36 -2.74
N ARG A 284 -17.83 -9.42 -3.55
CA ARG A 284 -17.15 -9.59 -4.84
C ARG A 284 -17.46 -8.43 -5.79
N LYS A 285 -18.74 -8.04 -5.91
CA LYS A 285 -19.14 -6.89 -6.75
C LYS A 285 -18.50 -5.59 -6.27
N SER A 286 -18.37 -5.39 -4.95
CA SER A 286 -17.71 -4.22 -4.39
C SER A 286 -16.20 -4.25 -4.64
N LYS A 287 -15.55 -5.41 -4.47
CA LYS A 287 -14.13 -5.62 -4.82
C LYS A 287 -13.87 -5.35 -6.30
N ASN A 288 -14.69 -5.94 -7.19
CA ASN A 288 -14.54 -5.76 -8.63
C ASN A 288 -14.73 -4.29 -9.03
N ALA A 289 -15.72 -3.58 -8.47
CA ALA A 289 -15.91 -2.15 -8.75
C ALA A 289 -14.72 -1.28 -8.33
N ILE A 290 -13.96 -1.70 -7.34
CA ILE A 290 -12.70 -1.05 -6.92
C ILE A 290 -11.55 -1.51 -7.82
N ALA A 291 -11.47 -2.79 -8.15
CA ALA A 291 -10.47 -3.34 -9.08
C ALA A 291 -10.65 -2.76 -10.50
N ASP A 292 -11.89 -2.62 -10.99
CA ASP A 292 -12.19 -1.99 -12.28
C ASP A 292 -11.73 -0.52 -12.35
N MET A 293 -11.71 0.17 -11.19
CA MET A 293 -11.12 1.52 -11.09
C MET A 293 -9.59 1.51 -11.18
N MET A 294 -8.98 0.34 -10.95
CA MET A 294 -7.54 0.11 -10.93
C MET A 294 -7.08 -0.76 -12.11
N ASP A 295 -8.02 -1.25 -12.96
CA ASP A 295 -7.71 -2.08 -14.13
C ASP A 295 -7.08 -1.21 -15.24
N MET A 296 -5.84 -0.82 -14.99
CA MET A 296 -5.02 0.02 -15.86
C MET A 296 -3.86 -0.77 -16.47
N HIS A 297 -3.68 -2.04 -16.11
CA HIS A 297 -2.59 -2.86 -16.61
C HIS A 297 -2.88 -3.33 -18.04
N VAL A 298 -1.83 -3.37 -18.85
CA VAL A 298 -1.86 -3.82 -20.25
C VAL A 298 -0.97 -5.04 -20.37
N ASP A 299 -1.49 -6.16 -20.83
CA ASP A 299 -0.73 -7.41 -20.90
C ASP A 299 0.20 -7.50 -22.12
N TYR A 300 -0.12 -6.79 -23.21
CA TYR A 300 0.61 -6.88 -24.49
C TYR A 300 0.95 -5.50 -25.04
N VAL A 301 2.12 -5.41 -25.68
CA VAL A 301 2.66 -4.20 -26.30
C VAL A 301 2.80 -4.41 -27.80
N THR A 302 2.53 -3.38 -28.61
CA THR A 302 2.80 -3.39 -30.03
C THR A 302 4.17 -2.76 -30.30
N MET A 303 5.14 -3.55 -30.74
CA MET A 303 6.49 -3.10 -31.07
C MET A 303 6.51 -2.29 -32.36
N ALA A 304 7.61 -1.57 -32.64
CA ALA A 304 7.78 -0.78 -33.88
C ALA A 304 7.66 -1.62 -35.15
N ASN A 305 7.95 -2.93 -35.10
CA ASN A 305 7.78 -3.89 -36.19
C ASN A 305 6.34 -4.41 -36.35
N LEU A 306 5.37 -3.89 -35.57
CA LEU A 306 3.97 -4.29 -35.50
C LEU A 306 3.74 -5.68 -34.87
N GLU A 307 4.73 -6.30 -34.29
CA GLU A 307 4.61 -7.54 -33.52
C GLU A 307 4.01 -7.25 -32.12
N LYS A 308 3.13 -8.16 -31.64
CA LYS A 308 2.61 -8.10 -30.29
C LYS A 308 3.45 -8.96 -29.38
N VAL A 309 4.05 -8.36 -28.34
CA VAL A 309 4.94 -8.99 -27.37
C VAL A 309 4.31 -8.85 -25.97
N ASP A 310 4.54 -9.80 -25.09
CA ASP A 310 4.14 -9.66 -23.67
C ASP A 310 4.92 -8.49 -23.05
N ILE A 311 4.23 -7.68 -22.26
CA ILE A 311 4.84 -6.49 -21.64
C ILE A 311 6.09 -6.81 -20.81
N LYS A 312 6.16 -8.02 -20.23
CA LYS A 312 7.28 -8.50 -19.41
C LYS A 312 8.56 -8.72 -20.21
N ASP A 313 8.44 -8.94 -21.51
CA ASP A 313 9.55 -9.24 -22.42
C ASP A 313 10.13 -7.99 -23.09
N VAL A 314 9.50 -6.80 -22.88
CA VAL A 314 9.96 -5.52 -23.45
C VAL A 314 11.14 -4.97 -22.66
N LEU A 315 12.22 -4.64 -23.36
CA LEU A 315 13.43 -4.10 -22.77
C LEU A 315 13.49 -2.57 -22.82
N VAL A 316 14.22 -1.98 -21.89
CA VAL A 316 14.50 -0.53 -21.89
C VAL A 316 15.29 -0.14 -23.15
N GLY A 317 14.87 0.93 -23.84
CA GLY A 317 15.43 1.40 -25.10
C GLY A 317 14.73 0.86 -26.35
N GLU A 318 13.78 -0.04 -26.22
CA GLU A 318 12.97 -0.50 -27.35
C GLU A 318 11.86 0.50 -27.71
N GLU A 319 11.50 0.54 -29.02
CA GLU A 319 10.46 1.44 -29.51
C GLU A 319 9.12 0.71 -29.65
N ILE A 320 8.09 1.28 -29.03
CA ILE A 320 6.70 0.76 -29.05
C ILE A 320 5.78 1.73 -29.77
N ILE A 321 4.67 1.23 -30.31
CA ILE A 321 3.62 2.00 -30.97
C ILE A 321 2.37 1.98 -30.12
N VAL A 322 1.81 3.18 -29.86
CA VAL A 322 0.55 3.35 -29.14
C VAL A 322 -0.45 4.04 -30.04
N ARG A 323 -1.54 3.34 -30.33
CA ARG A 323 -2.60 3.83 -31.23
C ARG A 323 -3.58 4.71 -30.48
N VAL A 324 -4.40 5.45 -31.24
CA VAL A 324 -5.49 6.26 -30.67
C VAL A 324 -6.48 5.37 -29.92
N GLY A 325 -6.80 5.76 -28.69
CA GLY A 325 -7.65 5.00 -27.78
C GLY A 325 -6.93 3.92 -26.99
N GLU A 326 -5.66 3.59 -27.29
CA GLU A 326 -4.86 2.65 -26.54
C GLU A 326 -4.24 3.30 -25.29
N ARG A 327 -3.99 2.49 -24.25
CA ARG A 327 -3.23 2.90 -23.08
C ARG A 327 -1.75 2.78 -23.35
N ILE A 328 -0.96 3.73 -22.84
CA ILE A 328 0.49 3.65 -22.80
C ILE A 328 0.87 2.53 -21.81
N PRO A 329 1.54 1.47 -22.28
CA PRO A 329 1.84 0.30 -21.45
C PRO A 329 3.01 0.54 -20.49
N LEU A 330 4.07 1.22 -20.93
CA LEU A 330 5.30 1.46 -20.20
C LEU A 330 5.67 2.94 -20.24
N ASP A 331 6.39 3.41 -19.21
CA ASP A 331 6.89 4.79 -19.20
C ASP A 331 7.98 4.97 -20.27
N GLY A 332 7.99 6.11 -20.92
CA GLY A 332 8.92 6.36 -22.02
C GLY A 332 8.99 7.81 -22.48
N ILE A 333 9.70 8.01 -23.60
CA ILE A 333 9.84 9.31 -24.27
C ILE A 333 9.25 9.18 -25.67
N ILE A 334 8.43 10.14 -26.10
CA ILE A 334 7.88 10.16 -27.47
C ILE A 334 9.01 10.40 -28.46
N THR A 335 9.24 9.43 -29.36
CA THR A 335 10.22 9.52 -30.46
C THR A 335 9.59 10.01 -31.75
N GLY A 336 8.27 9.87 -31.92
CA GLY A 336 7.52 10.33 -33.09
C GLY A 336 6.04 10.50 -32.84
N GLY A 337 5.48 11.52 -33.46
CA GLY A 337 4.07 11.87 -33.34
C GLY A 337 3.81 13.05 -32.39
N VAL A 338 2.58 13.60 -32.49
CA VAL A 338 2.06 14.66 -31.60
C VAL A 338 0.66 14.24 -31.22
N THR A 339 0.34 14.28 -29.92
CA THR A 339 -0.97 13.81 -29.44
C THR A 339 -1.46 14.58 -28.23
N GLU A 340 -2.68 14.29 -27.82
CA GLU A 340 -3.24 14.63 -26.51
C GLU A 340 -3.38 13.35 -25.69
N LEU A 341 -2.96 13.41 -24.42
CA LEU A 341 -3.01 12.29 -23.49
C LEU A 341 -4.09 12.51 -22.44
N ASN A 342 -4.96 11.52 -22.27
CA ASN A 342 -5.86 11.48 -21.13
C ASN A 342 -5.13 10.87 -19.93
N THR A 343 -4.80 11.72 -18.98
CA THR A 343 -4.10 11.33 -17.73
C THR A 343 -5.06 11.08 -16.59
N SER A 344 -6.38 11.19 -16.78
CA SER A 344 -7.40 11.18 -15.71
C SER A 344 -7.36 9.93 -14.85
N ALA A 345 -6.93 8.79 -15.37
CA ALA A 345 -6.82 7.54 -14.65
C ALA A 345 -5.71 7.56 -13.57
N LEU A 346 -4.60 8.26 -13.85
CA LEU A 346 -3.48 8.41 -12.93
C LEU A 346 -3.64 9.65 -12.05
N THR A 347 -3.95 10.78 -12.66
CA THR A 347 -3.85 12.09 -12.02
C THR A 347 -5.18 12.62 -11.49
N GLY A 348 -6.29 12.03 -11.95
CA GLY A 348 -7.64 12.52 -11.66
C GLY A 348 -8.03 13.79 -12.43
N GLU A 349 -7.21 14.26 -13.39
CA GLU A 349 -7.48 15.43 -14.20
C GLU A 349 -8.27 15.06 -15.45
N SER A 350 -9.31 15.82 -15.74
CA SER A 350 -10.19 15.55 -16.91
C SER A 350 -9.73 16.26 -18.18
N MET A 351 -8.81 17.23 -18.09
CA MET A 351 -8.31 17.94 -19.28
C MET A 351 -7.18 17.12 -19.92
N PRO A 352 -7.24 16.87 -21.23
CA PRO A 352 -6.14 16.23 -21.95
C PRO A 352 -4.84 17.05 -21.88
N LEU A 353 -3.72 16.38 -21.77
CA LEU A 353 -2.38 16.96 -21.76
C LEU A 353 -1.78 16.89 -23.17
N PRO A 354 -1.43 18.01 -23.83
CA PRO A 354 -0.74 17.95 -25.11
C PRO A 354 0.66 17.38 -24.94
N ALA A 355 1.08 16.48 -25.85
CA ALA A 355 2.37 15.81 -25.83
C ALA A 355 2.96 15.71 -27.24
N LYS A 356 4.26 15.94 -27.36
CA LYS A 356 5.02 15.97 -28.61
C LYS A 356 6.32 15.17 -28.50
N THR A 357 6.99 14.99 -29.60
CA THR A 357 8.32 14.33 -29.65
C THR A 357 9.30 15.00 -28.67
N GLY A 358 9.94 14.18 -27.84
CA GLY A 358 10.85 14.57 -26.76
C GLY A 358 10.18 14.67 -25.39
N ASP A 359 8.85 14.65 -25.30
CA ASP A 359 8.15 14.69 -24.01
C ASP A 359 8.11 13.31 -23.35
N LYS A 360 8.22 13.29 -22.02
CA LYS A 360 8.05 12.08 -21.20
C LYS A 360 6.58 11.73 -21.08
N VAL A 361 6.27 10.44 -21.19
CA VAL A 361 4.92 9.91 -21.01
C VAL A 361 4.92 8.78 -19.98
N LEU A 362 3.81 8.70 -19.24
CA LEU A 362 3.65 7.73 -18.16
C LEU A 362 2.73 6.57 -18.59
N SER A 363 3.05 5.38 -18.16
CA SER A 363 2.21 4.19 -18.31
C SER A 363 0.83 4.42 -17.66
N GLY A 364 -0.23 3.88 -18.28
CA GLY A 364 -1.61 4.07 -17.82
C GLY A 364 -2.35 5.25 -18.44
N CYS A 365 -1.69 6.25 -19.06
CA CYS A 365 -2.33 7.31 -19.84
C CYS A 365 -2.95 6.74 -21.13
N ILE A 366 -4.02 7.38 -21.64
CA ILE A 366 -4.68 6.98 -22.88
C ILE A 366 -4.32 7.98 -23.98
N ASN A 367 -3.86 7.47 -25.12
CA ASN A 367 -3.58 8.25 -26.30
C ASN A 367 -4.90 8.67 -27.00
N LEU A 368 -5.12 9.97 -27.29
CA LEU A 368 -6.39 10.48 -27.77
C LEU A 368 -6.41 10.90 -29.26
N SER A 369 -5.29 11.38 -29.81
CA SER A 369 -5.34 12.10 -31.08
C SER A 369 -4.65 11.39 -32.25
N GLU A 370 -3.36 11.10 -32.15
CA GLU A 370 -2.55 10.49 -33.23
C GLU A 370 -1.77 9.27 -32.73
N VAL A 371 -1.34 8.42 -33.64
CA VAL A 371 -0.44 7.30 -33.33
C VAL A 371 0.92 7.85 -32.94
N ILE A 372 1.40 7.46 -31.77
CA ILE A 372 2.71 7.86 -31.25
C ILE A 372 3.65 6.68 -31.16
N LYS A 373 4.95 6.97 -31.29
CA LYS A 373 6.05 6.06 -31.01
C LYS A 373 6.72 6.48 -29.72
N ILE A 374 7.03 5.53 -28.87
CA ILE A 374 7.60 5.76 -27.54
C ILE A 374 8.83 4.87 -27.40
N GLU A 375 9.96 5.45 -27.02
CA GLU A 375 11.13 4.72 -26.56
C GLU A 375 10.93 4.41 -25.07
N VAL A 376 10.95 3.14 -24.71
CA VAL A 376 10.70 2.65 -23.34
C VAL A 376 11.85 3.02 -22.43
N THR A 377 11.54 3.61 -21.28
CA THR A 377 12.53 4.01 -20.26
C THR A 377 12.50 3.15 -18.99
N THR A 378 11.44 2.36 -18.78
CA THR A 378 11.27 1.53 -17.57
C THR A 378 10.79 0.13 -17.94
N THR A 379 11.15 -0.87 -17.14
CA THR A 379 10.58 -2.21 -17.25
C THR A 379 9.15 -2.25 -16.71
N ASP A 380 8.39 -3.33 -16.97
CA ASP A 380 7.04 -3.53 -16.45
C ASP A 380 6.99 -3.40 -14.92
N LYS A 381 7.94 -4.02 -14.20
CA LYS A 381 8.01 -3.98 -12.72
C LYS A 381 8.23 -2.57 -12.15
N ASP A 382 8.93 -1.74 -12.90
CA ASP A 382 9.32 -0.38 -12.50
C ASP A 382 8.45 0.70 -13.14
N SER A 383 7.45 0.33 -13.92
CA SER A 383 6.52 1.27 -14.56
C SER A 383 5.66 2.00 -13.53
N THR A 384 5.29 3.25 -13.85
CA THR A 384 4.46 4.09 -12.95
C THR A 384 3.16 3.39 -12.58
N ILE A 385 2.48 2.75 -13.53
CA ILE A 385 1.22 2.07 -13.27
C ILE A 385 1.40 0.87 -12.33
N THR A 386 2.43 0.05 -12.51
CA THR A 386 2.73 -1.10 -11.65
C THR A 386 3.05 -0.65 -10.22
N LYS A 387 3.82 0.43 -10.06
CA LYS A 387 4.09 1.03 -8.74
C LYS A 387 2.82 1.55 -8.06
N VAL A 388 1.95 2.23 -8.80
CA VAL A 388 0.65 2.71 -8.28
C VAL A 388 -0.23 1.53 -7.83
N LEU A 389 -0.34 0.48 -8.65
CA LEU A 389 -1.11 -0.72 -8.32
C LEU A 389 -0.56 -1.41 -7.06
N LYS A 390 0.75 -1.59 -6.99
CA LYS A 390 1.42 -2.17 -5.81
C LYS A 390 1.17 -1.36 -4.53
N LEU A 391 1.22 -0.03 -4.60
CA LEU A 391 0.93 0.83 -3.45
C LEU A 391 -0.51 0.71 -2.95
N VAL A 392 -1.48 0.63 -3.85
CA VAL A 392 -2.88 0.44 -3.47
C VAL A 392 -3.09 -0.97 -2.90
N GLU A 393 -2.37 -1.95 -3.42
CA GLU A 393 -2.34 -3.31 -2.89
C GLU A 393 -1.78 -3.34 -1.46
N GLU A 394 -0.59 -2.79 -1.23
CA GLU A 394 0.03 -2.67 0.10
C GLU A 394 -0.80 -1.83 1.08
N ALA A 395 -1.51 -0.81 0.57
CA ALA A 395 -2.38 0.04 1.38
C ALA A 395 -3.55 -0.72 1.99
N SER A 396 -4.02 -1.78 1.35
CA SER A 396 -5.11 -2.61 1.88
C SER A 396 -4.70 -3.43 3.09
N ASP A 397 -3.40 -3.65 3.29
CA ASP A 397 -2.87 -4.46 4.39
C ASP A 397 -2.67 -3.66 5.68
N LYS A 398 -2.52 -2.33 5.60
CA LYS A 398 -2.39 -1.46 6.77
C LYS A 398 -3.74 -1.11 7.36
N LYS A 399 -4.17 -1.91 8.35
CA LYS A 399 -5.47 -1.81 9.02
C LYS A 399 -5.65 -0.49 9.77
N SER A 400 -6.84 0.07 9.71
CA SER A 400 -7.22 1.25 10.52
C SER A 400 -7.36 0.87 12.01
N LYS A 401 -7.25 1.88 12.90
CA LYS A 401 -7.49 1.66 14.34
C LYS A 401 -8.91 1.16 14.61
N THR A 402 -9.88 1.58 13.80
CA THR A 402 -11.25 1.10 13.87
C THR A 402 -11.35 -0.38 13.51
N GLU A 403 -10.63 -0.86 12.50
CA GLU A 403 -10.57 -2.28 12.13
C GLU A 403 -9.91 -3.12 13.22
N GLU A 404 -8.79 -2.66 13.78
CA GLU A 404 -8.14 -3.32 14.90
C GLU A 404 -9.05 -3.41 16.13
N PHE A 405 -9.81 -2.33 16.44
CA PHE A 405 -10.75 -2.34 17.54
C PHE A 405 -11.84 -3.38 17.33
N ILE A 406 -12.44 -3.47 16.15
CA ILE A 406 -13.50 -4.47 15.85
C ILE A 406 -12.94 -5.88 15.95
N THR A 407 -11.71 -6.11 15.52
CA THR A 407 -11.03 -7.38 15.67
C THR A 407 -10.89 -7.80 17.13
N LYS A 408 -10.38 -6.88 17.96
CA LYS A 408 -10.27 -7.11 19.42
C LYS A 408 -11.64 -7.28 20.05
N PHE A 409 -12.62 -6.47 19.66
CA PHE A 409 -14.00 -6.56 20.13
C PHE A 409 -14.62 -7.95 19.86
N SER A 410 -14.49 -8.48 18.65
CA SER A 410 -15.02 -9.79 18.28
C SER A 410 -14.47 -10.91 19.15
N ARG A 411 -13.19 -10.83 19.55
CA ARG A 411 -12.53 -11.83 20.42
C ARG A 411 -13.14 -11.89 21.82
N PHE A 412 -13.60 -10.76 22.38
CA PHE A 412 -14.27 -10.72 23.70
C PHE A 412 -15.77 -10.88 23.60
N TYR A 413 -16.37 -10.39 22.54
CA TYR A 413 -17.82 -10.40 22.34
C TYR A 413 -18.41 -11.81 22.30
N THR A 414 -17.81 -12.73 21.54
CA THR A 414 -18.35 -14.09 21.37
C THR A 414 -18.45 -14.88 22.68
N PRO A 415 -17.43 -14.95 23.55
CA PRO A 415 -17.57 -15.60 24.86
C PRO A 415 -18.64 -14.95 25.77
N ILE A 416 -18.75 -13.61 25.76
CA ILE A 416 -19.78 -12.89 26.56
C ILE A 416 -21.16 -13.29 26.10
N VAL A 417 -21.39 -13.31 24.80
CA VAL A 417 -22.71 -13.68 24.22
C VAL A 417 -23.07 -15.12 24.55
N ILE A 418 -22.16 -16.07 24.46
CA ILE A 418 -22.40 -17.47 24.81
C ILE A 418 -22.74 -17.59 26.30
N SER A 419 -22.03 -16.87 27.17
CA SER A 419 -22.34 -16.84 28.61
C SER A 419 -23.74 -16.26 28.86
N LEU A 420 -24.14 -15.18 28.17
CA LEU A 420 -25.46 -14.61 28.26
C LEU A 420 -26.54 -15.56 27.74
N ALA A 421 -26.33 -16.23 26.61
CA ALA A 421 -27.27 -17.23 26.08
C ALA A 421 -27.47 -18.39 27.09
N PHE A 422 -26.38 -18.84 27.73
CA PHE A 422 -26.44 -19.86 28.77
C PHE A 422 -27.25 -19.37 29.99
N LEU A 423 -27.09 -18.12 30.39
CA LEU A 423 -27.90 -17.52 31.48
C LEU A 423 -29.38 -17.39 31.10
N VAL A 424 -29.71 -17.00 29.84
CA VAL A 424 -31.07 -16.95 29.30
C VAL A 424 -31.72 -18.33 29.31
N PHE A 425 -30.97 -19.39 29.14
CA PHE A 425 -31.46 -20.77 29.31
C PHE A 425 -31.56 -21.16 30.79
N LEU A 426 -30.47 -21.00 31.57
CA LEU A 426 -30.31 -21.57 32.91
C LEU A 426 -31.26 -20.93 33.96
N ILE A 427 -31.33 -19.58 33.98
CA ILE A 427 -32.06 -18.85 35.00
C ILE A 427 -33.56 -19.20 34.96
N PRO A 428 -34.26 -19.11 33.80
CA PRO A 428 -35.66 -19.48 33.72
C PRO A 428 -35.91 -20.97 34.00
N THR A 429 -34.98 -21.86 33.56
CA THR A 429 -35.07 -23.31 33.78
C THR A 429 -35.04 -23.65 35.29
N ILE A 430 -34.21 -22.97 36.10
CA ILE A 430 -34.17 -23.16 37.57
C ILE A 430 -35.46 -22.66 38.21
N ILE A 431 -36.02 -21.56 37.71
CA ILE A 431 -37.25 -20.96 38.28
C ILE A 431 -38.50 -21.80 37.95
N ASN A 432 -38.59 -22.26 36.67
CA ASN A 432 -39.72 -23.04 36.19
C ASN A 432 -39.26 -24.14 35.21
N PRO A 433 -38.97 -25.39 35.70
CA PRO A 433 -38.45 -26.45 34.87
C PRO A 433 -39.41 -26.98 33.79
N ASP A 434 -40.70 -26.70 33.89
CA ASP A 434 -41.72 -27.27 33.01
C ASP A 434 -41.64 -26.79 31.56
N ASN A 435 -40.97 -25.63 31.34
CA ASN A 435 -40.85 -25.00 30.01
C ASN A 435 -39.42 -25.06 29.46
N LEU A 436 -38.69 -26.14 29.73
CA LEU A 436 -37.27 -26.33 29.34
C LEU A 436 -37.03 -26.09 27.83
N TYR A 437 -37.93 -26.61 26.99
CA TYR A 437 -37.80 -26.48 25.53
C TYR A 437 -37.95 -25.04 25.03
N ASP A 438 -38.86 -24.25 25.64
CA ASP A 438 -39.02 -22.84 25.29
C ASP A 438 -37.78 -22.01 25.67
N TYR A 439 -37.18 -22.29 26.84
CA TYR A 439 -35.97 -21.61 27.27
C TYR A 439 -34.74 -21.99 26.40
N LEU A 440 -34.64 -23.25 25.97
CA LEU A 440 -33.62 -23.70 25.04
C LEU A 440 -33.80 -22.99 23.70
N HIS A 441 -35.02 -22.90 23.18
CA HIS A 441 -35.33 -22.19 21.93
C HIS A 441 -34.92 -20.70 21.99
N ARG A 442 -35.23 -20.01 23.11
CA ARG A 442 -34.83 -18.60 23.33
C ARG A 442 -33.30 -18.44 23.34
N ALA A 443 -32.59 -19.34 24.01
CA ALA A 443 -31.13 -19.33 24.02
C ALA A 443 -30.54 -19.56 22.64
N CYS A 444 -31.10 -20.47 21.85
CA CYS A 444 -30.68 -20.71 20.46
C CYS A 444 -30.92 -19.49 19.58
N MET A 445 -32.07 -18.85 19.68
CA MET A 445 -32.38 -17.57 19.01
C MET A 445 -31.35 -16.49 19.36
N PHE A 446 -31.05 -16.35 20.66
CA PHE A 446 -30.09 -15.37 21.16
C PHE A 446 -28.69 -15.57 20.54
N LEU A 447 -28.24 -16.83 20.40
CA LEU A 447 -26.97 -17.20 19.76
C LEU A 447 -26.95 -16.81 18.28
N VAL A 448 -27.98 -17.11 17.51
CA VAL A 448 -28.07 -16.80 16.07
C VAL A 448 -28.01 -15.30 15.82
N ILE A 449 -28.75 -14.49 16.60
CA ILE A 449 -28.78 -13.02 16.42
C ILE A 449 -27.44 -12.37 16.71
N SER A 450 -26.64 -13.00 17.53
CA SER A 450 -25.43 -12.37 18.12
C SER A 450 -24.23 -12.30 17.19
N CYS A 451 -24.25 -12.85 15.95
CA CYS A 451 -23.11 -12.76 15.03
C CYS A 451 -22.81 -11.30 14.62
N PRO A 452 -21.59 -10.76 14.79
CA PRO A 452 -21.25 -9.41 14.36
C PRO A 452 -20.88 -9.28 12.88
N CYS A 453 -21.39 -10.17 11.99
CA CYS A 453 -20.98 -10.34 10.59
C CYS A 453 -20.99 -9.03 9.80
N ALA A 454 -22.03 -8.20 9.96
CA ALA A 454 -22.14 -6.91 9.27
C ALA A 454 -21.00 -5.94 9.63
N LEU A 455 -20.51 -5.94 10.88
CA LEU A 455 -19.44 -5.05 11.32
C LEU A 455 -18.09 -5.51 10.75
N VAL A 456 -17.82 -6.81 10.82
CA VAL A 456 -16.56 -7.43 10.39
C VAL A 456 -16.31 -7.23 8.89
N ILE A 457 -17.37 -7.23 8.08
CA ILE A 457 -17.27 -7.09 6.62
C ILE A 457 -17.31 -5.62 6.18
N SER A 458 -18.24 -4.82 6.71
CA SER A 458 -18.51 -3.48 6.17
C SER A 458 -17.42 -2.44 6.49
N ILE A 459 -16.65 -2.63 7.56
CA ILE A 459 -15.63 -1.66 8.00
C ILE A 459 -14.37 -1.72 7.13
N PRO A 460 -13.71 -2.88 6.94
CA PRO A 460 -12.59 -2.99 6.01
C PRO A 460 -12.98 -2.57 4.59
N LEU A 461 -14.17 -3.01 4.12
CA LEU A 461 -14.67 -2.63 2.81
C LEU A 461 -14.86 -1.10 2.68
N GLY A 462 -15.22 -0.42 3.77
CA GLY A 462 -15.35 1.03 3.82
C GLY A 462 -14.03 1.75 3.63
N TYR A 463 -12.99 1.36 4.36
CA TYR A 463 -11.66 1.95 4.22
C TYR A 463 -11.03 1.63 2.87
N PHE A 464 -11.18 0.39 2.39
CA PHE A 464 -10.73 0.01 1.05
C PHE A 464 -11.41 0.85 -0.05
N GLY A 465 -12.74 1.04 0.07
CA GLY A 465 -13.48 1.96 -0.82
C GLY A 465 -12.97 3.41 -0.76
N GLY A 466 -12.56 3.87 0.43
CA GLY A 466 -11.95 5.18 0.63
C GLY A 466 -10.59 5.32 -0.05
N ILE A 467 -9.74 4.30 0.04
CA ILE A 467 -8.44 4.22 -0.65
C ILE A 467 -8.66 4.24 -2.17
N GLY A 468 -9.56 3.41 -2.69
CA GLY A 468 -9.90 3.39 -4.12
C GLY A 468 -10.44 4.73 -4.64
N LEU A 469 -11.31 5.40 -3.87
CA LEU A 469 -11.77 6.75 -4.21
C LEU A 469 -10.62 7.77 -4.21
N SER A 470 -9.70 7.68 -3.26
CA SER A 470 -8.51 8.54 -3.19
C SER A 470 -7.64 8.35 -4.43
N SER A 471 -7.31 7.11 -4.78
CA SER A 471 -6.52 6.76 -5.97
C SER A 471 -7.15 7.31 -7.26
N LYS A 472 -8.46 7.14 -7.44
CA LYS A 472 -9.19 7.71 -8.59
C LYS A 472 -9.07 9.24 -8.70
N ASN A 473 -8.83 9.93 -7.59
CA ASN A 473 -8.63 11.38 -7.55
C ASN A 473 -7.14 11.77 -7.58
N GLY A 474 -6.24 10.86 -7.93
CA GLY A 474 -4.81 11.09 -7.97
C GLY A 474 -4.19 11.32 -6.59
N ILE A 475 -4.72 10.64 -5.56
CA ILE A 475 -4.25 10.69 -4.17
C ILE A 475 -3.94 9.25 -3.76
N LEU A 476 -2.68 8.88 -3.70
CA LEU A 476 -2.23 7.56 -3.29
C LEU A 476 -2.08 7.52 -1.77
N VAL A 477 -2.85 6.66 -1.11
CA VAL A 477 -2.84 6.52 0.36
C VAL A 477 -2.29 5.13 0.72
N LYS A 478 -1.22 5.06 1.50
CA LYS A 478 -0.53 3.81 1.85
C LYS A 478 -1.18 2.98 2.96
N GLY A 479 -2.41 3.30 3.36
CA GLY A 479 -3.11 2.50 4.37
C GLY A 479 -4.39 3.11 4.90
N GLY A 480 -5.32 2.25 5.35
CA GLY A 480 -6.56 2.66 6.00
C GLY A 480 -6.31 3.42 7.31
N ASN A 481 -5.22 3.12 8.02
CA ASN A 481 -4.78 3.82 9.21
C ASN A 481 -4.47 5.31 8.93
N TYR A 482 -3.81 5.64 7.82
CA TYR A 482 -3.52 7.03 7.44
C TYR A 482 -4.80 7.77 7.03
N LEU A 483 -5.70 7.09 6.30
CA LEU A 483 -6.99 7.66 5.95
C LEU A 483 -7.83 7.95 7.21
N GLU A 484 -7.81 7.09 8.22
CA GLU A 484 -8.46 7.36 9.49
C GLU A 484 -7.80 8.50 10.27
N ALA A 485 -6.47 8.49 10.38
CA ALA A 485 -5.70 9.51 11.09
C ALA A 485 -5.92 10.90 10.48
N LEU A 486 -6.00 11.01 9.14
CA LEU A 486 -6.25 12.27 8.44
C LEU A 486 -7.58 12.93 8.83
N THR A 487 -8.56 12.16 9.32
CA THR A 487 -9.82 12.72 9.84
C THR A 487 -9.64 13.56 11.10
N LYS A 488 -8.51 13.39 11.81
CA LYS A 488 -8.14 14.04 13.06
C LYS A 488 -7.06 15.10 12.88
N ALA A 489 -6.75 15.46 11.63
CA ALA A 489 -5.77 16.51 11.33
C ALA A 489 -6.17 17.82 12.04
N SER A 490 -5.31 18.29 12.94
CA SER A 490 -5.47 19.53 13.70
C SER A 490 -4.51 20.62 13.25
N THR A 491 -3.32 20.23 12.77
CA THR A 491 -2.31 21.16 12.24
C THR A 491 -1.70 20.55 10.98
N ILE A 492 -1.55 21.40 9.96
CA ILE A 492 -0.80 21.03 8.74
C ILE A 492 0.41 21.94 8.66
N VAL A 493 1.57 21.31 8.57
CA VAL A 493 2.87 21.94 8.44
C VAL A 493 3.30 21.82 6.98
N PHE A 494 3.61 22.94 6.36
CA PHE A 494 4.03 23.00 4.96
C PHE A 494 5.50 23.37 4.85
N ASP A 495 6.22 22.71 3.97
CA ASP A 495 7.43 23.32 3.41
C ASP A 495 7.03 24.44 2.44
N LYS A 496 7.93 25.41 2.23
CA LYS A 496 7.66 26.52 1.28
C LYS A 496 7.99 26.11 -0.15
N THR A 497 9.25 25.80 -0.41
CA THR A 497 9.81 25.70 -1.76
C THR A 497 9.39 24.39 -2.45
N GLY A 498 8.84 24.47 -3.67
CA GLY A 498 8.32 23.31 -4.38
C GLY A 498 6.99 22.76 -3.84
N THR A 499 6.53 23.24 -2.68
CA THR A 499 5.29 22.83 -2.00
C THR A 499 4.22 23.91 -2.10
N LEU A 500 4.31 24.99 -1.35
CA LEU A 500 3.41 26.15 -1.47
C LEU A 500 3.72 27.00 -2.71
N THR A 501 4.95 26.94 -3.19
CA THR A 501 5.45 27.56 -4.41
C THR A 501 5.70 26.51 -5.49
N LYS A 502 5.85 26.94 -6.74
CA LYS A 502 6.10 26.04 -7.88
C LYS A 502 7.54 25.51 -7.90
N GLY A 503 8.48 26.15 -7.15
CA GLY A 503 9.92 25.92 -7.27
C GLY A 503 10.50 26.47 -8.58
N SER A 504 9.70 27.19 -9.34
CA SER A 504 10.12 27.94 -10.53
C SER A 504 10.36 29.39 -10.14
N PHE A 505 11.54 29.88 -10.51
CA PHE A 505 11.94 31.25 -10.25
C PHE A 505 11.59 32.13 -11.43
N TYR A 506 11.21 33.39 -11.16
CA TYR A 506 10.98 34.41 -12.19
C TYR A 506 11.62 35.72 -11.79
N VAL A 507 11.99 36.54 -12.81
CA VAL A 507 12.53 37.87 -12.62
C VAL A 507 11.37 38.81 -12.21
N SER A 508 11.37 39.22 -10.96
CA SER A 508 10.32 40.08 -10.39
C SER A 508 10.59 41.57 -10.64
N ASP A 509 11.85 42.04 -10.50
CA ASP A 509 12.22 43.42 -10.76
C ASP A 509 13.68 43.51 -11.21
N ILE A 510 14.00 44.57 -11.96
CA ILE A 510 15.30 44.85 -12.52
C ILE A 510 15.65 46.32 -12.22
N ASN A 511 16.74 46.53 -11.49
CA ASN A 511 17.19 47.87 -11.02
C ASN A 511 18.58 48.17 -11.60
N PRO A 512 18.65 48.72 -12.84
CA PRO A 512 19.91 49.04 -13.47
C PRO A 512 20.49 50.35 -12.95
N VAL A 513 21.83 50.49 -12.98
CA VAL A 513 22.55 51.73 -12.64
C VAL A 513 23.33 52.18 -13.88
N GLY A 514 22.88 53.30 -14.45
CA GLY A 514 23.55 53.93 -15.61
C GLY A 514 23.33 53.21 -16.97
N MET A 515 22.39 52.32 -17.07
CA MET A 515 22.06 51.58 -18.30
C MET A 515 20.55 51.25 -18.35
N SER A 516 20.09 50.62 -19.43
CA SER A 516 18.71 50.16 -19.56
C SER A 516 18.49 48.84 -18.81
N LYS A 517 17.23 48.52 -18.47
CA LYS A 517 16.86 47.23 -17.91
C LYS A 517 17.25 46.06 -18.87
N ALA A 518 16.97 46.24 -20.15
CA ALA A 518 17.32 45.26 -21.18
C ALA A 518 18.82 44.98 -21.24
N SER A 519 19.66 46.02 -21.20
CA SER A 519 21.12 45.86 -21.22
C SER A 519 21.69 45.16 -19.99
N LEU A 520 21.08 45.37 -18.80
CA LEU A 520 21.50 44.66 -17.58
C LEU A 520 21.16 43.19 -17.68
N VAL A 521 19.94 42.87 -18.13
CA VAL A 521 19.53 41.46 -18.30
C VAL A 521 20.37 40.77 -19.37
N GLU A 522 20.64 41.40 -20.50
CA GLU A 522 21.52 40.90 -21.55
C GLU A 522 22.90 40.48 -21.03
N ILE A 523 23.57 41.38 -20.34
CA ILE A 523 24.92 41.13 -19.79
C ILE A 523 24.89 39.98 -18.77
N VAL A 524 23.88 39.96 -17.89
CA VAL A 524 23.75 38.95 -16.85
C VAL A 524 23.38 37.59 -17.49
N ALA A 525 22.45 37.55 -18.45
CA ALA A 525 22.01 36.29 -19.09
C ALA A 525 23.18 35.59 -19.84
N HIS A 526 24.09 36.37 -20.47
CA HIS A 526 25.22 35.78 -21.17
C HIS A 526 26.18 35.01 -20.27
N ILE A 527 26.45 35.49 -19.03
CA ILE A 527 27.31 34.76 -18.09
C ILE A 527 26.57 33.64 -17.37
N GLU A 528 25.32 33.87 -16.99
CA GLU A 528 24.46 32.88 -16.32
C GLU A 528 24.14 31.68 -17.21
N ASN A 529 24.29 31.76 -18.54
CA ASN A 529 24.18 30.65 -19.48
C ASN A 529 25.19 29.51 -19.21
N TYR A 530 26.21 29.75 -18.42
CA TYR A 530 27.21 28.78 -18.01
C TYR A 530 26.92 28.15 -16.64
N SER A 531 25.87 28.61 -15.93
CA SER A 531 25.43 28.07 -14.64
C SER A 531 24.21 27.17 -14.81
N LEU A 532 24.18 26.05 -14.10
CA LEU A 532 23.03 25.14 -14.02
C LEU A 532 22.05 25.54 -12.91
N HIS A 533 22.30 26.64 -12.22
CA HIS A 533 21.47 27.07 -11.10
C HIS A 533 20.06 27.49 -11.56
N PRO A 534 18.97 27.14 -10.86
CA PRO A 534 17.60 27.53 -11.25
C PRO A 534 17.38 29.04 -11.40
N ILE A 535 18.11 29.87 -10.61
CA ILE A 535 18.12 31.31 -10.73
C ILE A 535 18.70 31.76 -12.09
N ALA A 536 19.81 31.17 -12.52
CA ALA A 536 20.42 31.44 -13.80
C ALA A 536 19.45 31.16 -14.95
N LYS A 537 18.76 30.01 -14.89
CA LYS A 537 17.75 29.62 -15.87
C LYS A 537 16.63 30.65 -15.98
N SER A 538 16.12 31.16 -14.84
CA SER A 538 15.05 32.18 -14.84
C SER A 538 15.47 33.52 -15.48
N ILE A 539 16.74 33.90 -15.36
CA ILE A 539 17.27 35.12 -16.01
C ILE A 539 17.40 34.90 -17.52
N ILE A 540 17.86 33.72 -17.93
CA ILE A 540 18.00 33.35 -19.34
C ILE A 540 16.63 33.30 -20.02
N GLU A 541 15.64 32.66 -19.39
CA GLU A 541 14.26 32.61 -19.90
C GLU A 541 13.62 34.01 -19.99
N HIS A 542 13.98 34.94 -19.11
CA HIS A 542 13.49 36.31 -19.14
C HIS A 542 14.13 37.14 -20.27
N TYR A 543 15.39 36.79 -20.68
CA TYR A 543 16.09 37.48 -21.76
C TYR A 543 15.45 37.22 -23.13
N ASP A 544 14.95 36.03 -23.42
CA ASP A 544 14.20 35.59 -24.59
C ASP A 544 14.83 35.94 -25.97
N ASP A 545 16.14 36.16 -25.99
CA ASP A 545 16.95 36.46 -27.19
C ASP A 545 18.12 35.47 -27.28
N ASP A 546 18.77 35.43 -28.45
CA ASP A 546 19.90 34.54 -28.72
C ASP A 546 21.15 34.93 -27.91
N ILE A 547 21.73 33.98 -27.17
CA ILE A 547 22.92 34.17 -26.37
C ILE A 547 24.16 33.97 -27.24
N ASN A 548 24.96 35.03 -27.40
CA ASN A 548 26.25 34.96 -28.10
C ASN A 548 27.34 34.44 -27.15
N LYS A 549 27.70 33.17 -27.28
CA LYS A 549 28.72 32.50 -26.43
C LYS A 549 30.15 33.07 -26.62
N ASP A 550 30.44 33.76 -27.70
CA ASP A 550 31.80 34.33 -27.96
C ASP A 550 32.08 35.54 -27.09
N LEU A 551 31.08 36.18 -26.53
CA LEU A 551 31.19 37.38 -25.66
C LEU A 551 31.70 37.03 -24.25
N VAL A 552 31.56 35.77 -23.81
CA VAL A 552 31.94 35.40 -22.42
C VAL A 552 33.07 34.34 -22.48
N LYS A 553 34.13 34.60 -21.71
CA LYS A 553 35.32 33.72 -21.60
C LYS A 553 35.74 33.59 -20.14
N GLU A 554 36.53 32.56 -19.85
CA GLU A 554 37.13 32.31 -18.51
C GLU A 554 36.10 32.31 -17.38
N VAL A 555 35.02 31.60 -17.59
CA VAL A 555 33.93 31.52 -16.60
C VAL A 555 34.33 30.61 -15.42
N ASN A 556 34.09 31.09 -14.23
CA ASN A 556 34.32 30.35 -12.98
C ASN A 556 33.12 30.53 -12.05
N GLU A 557 32.40 29.43 -11.77
CA GLU A 557 31.31 29.40 -10.83
C GLU A 557 31.83 29.24 -9.40
N MET A 558 31.37 30.06 -8.49
CA MET A 558 31.75 30.07 -7.07
C MET A 558 30.58 29.56 -6.24
N PRO A 559 30.63 28.33 -5.75
CA PRO A 559 29.52 27.69 -5.03
C PRO A 559 28.98 28.56 -3.89
N GLY A 560 27.66 28.82 -3.90
CA GLY A 560 26.98 29.61 -2.90
C GLY A 560 27.17 31.13 -2.95
N LYS A 561 28.03 31.64 -3.82
CA LYS A 561 28.33 33.08 -3.98
C LYS A 561 27.84 33.67 -5.30
N GLY A 562 28.11 32.98 -6.45
CA GLY A 562 27.76 33.49 -7.77
C GLY A 562 28.71 33.01 -8.84
N ILE A 563 28.82 33.75 -9.94
CA ILE A 563 29.61 33.42 -11.14
C ILE A 563 30.43 34.65 -11.57
N LYS A 564 31.65 34.40 -12.07
CA LYS A 564 32.52 35.42 -12.65
C LYS A 564 33.08 34.98 -13.99
N GLY A 565 33.40 35.91 -14.87
CA GLY A 565 34.03 35.61 -16.19
C GLY A 565 34.40 36.91 -16.89
N LEU A 566 34.96 36.80 -18.10
CA LEU A 566 35.27 37.93 -18.94
C LEU A 566 34.17 38.16 -19.95
N TYR A 567 33.43 39.26 -19.85
CA TYR A 567 32.45 39.75 -20.82
C TYR A 567 33.05 40.83 -21.67
N ASP A 568 33.21 40.58 -22.99
CA ASP A 568 33.88 41.46 -23.91
C ASP A 568 35.29 41.95 -23.40
N GLY A 569 36.06 40.99 -22.81
CA GLY A 569 37.37 41.22 -22.26
C GLY A 569 37.42 41.99 -20.91
N LYS A 570 36.26 42.27 -20.29
CA LYS A 570 36.14 42.93 -18.96
C LYS A 570 35.65 41.95 -17.90
N LEU A 571 36.13 42.07 -16.70
CA LEU A 571 35.74 41.19 -15.61
C LEU A 571 34.30 41.48 -15.19
N LEU A 572 33.39 40.51 -15.47
CA LEU A 572 32.01 40.50 -15.06
C LEU A 572 31.87 39.60 -13.84
N ILE A 573 31.18 40.14 -12.82
CA ILE A 573 30.87 39.41 -11.56
C ILE A 573 29.37 39.49 -11.34
N VAL A 574 28.73 38.35 -11.15
CA VAL A 574 27.30 38.22 -10.91
C VAL A 574 27.06 37.28 -9.71
N GLY A 575 26.30 37.76 -8.72
CA GLY A 575 26.01 36.93 -7.54
C GLY A 575 25.41 37.66 -6.37
N LYS A 576 25.58 37.10 -5.15
CA LYS A 576 25.08 37.68 -3.88
C LYS A 576 25.90 38.88 -3.44
N ASP A 577 25.41 39.63 -2.44
CA ASP A 577 26.04 40.77 -1.80
C ASP A 577 27.48 40.48 -1.28
N ASN A 578 27.69 39.28 -0.68
CA ASN A 578 29.00 38.88 -0.19
C ASN A 578 30.07 38.79 -1.31
N LEU A 579 29.64 38.55 -2.54
CA LEU A 579 30.56 38.54 -3.69
C LEU A 579 30.96 39.97 -4.08
N MET A 580 30.04 40.93 -3.99
CA MET A 580 30.35 42.33 -4.21
C MET A 580 31.33 42.87 -3.15
N GLU A 581 31.13 42.45 -1.88
CA GLU A 581 32.01 42.80 -0.75
C GLU A 581 33.43 42.20 -0.94
N GLU A 582 33.56 40.94 -1.37
CA GLU A 582 34.83 40.27 -1.62
C GLU A 582 35.70 40.99 -2.69
N TYR A 583 35.04 41.57 -3.71
CA TYR A 583 35.69 42.31 -4.78
C TYR A 583 35.78 43.82 -4.54
N ASN A 584 35.41 44.31 -3.31
CA ASN A 584 35.38 45.69 -2.92
C ASN A 584 34.60 46.58 -3.89
N ILE A 585 33.45 46.12 -4.36
CA ILE A 585 32.57 46.88 -5.27
C ILE A 585 31.67 47.76 -4.42
N ASP A 586 31.61 49.05 -4.72
CA ASP A 586 30.67 49.96 -4.10
C ASP A 586 29.28 49.76 -4.73
N TYR A 587 28.35 49.14 -3.98
CA TYR A 587 27.02 48.80 -4.43
C TYR A 587 25.94 49.24 -3.45
N GLN A 588 24.74 49.40 -3.94
CA GLN A 588 23.59 49.70 -3.12
C GLN A 588 22.93 48.39 -2.63
N LYS A 589 23.03 48.10 -1.34
CA LYS A 589 22.34 46.99 -0.73
C LYS A 589 20.83 47.17 -0.80
N VAL A 590 20.14 46.22 -1.44
CA VAL A 590 18.68 46.21 -1.62
C VAL A 590 18.07 45.28 -0.60
N ASN A 591 17.14 45.79 0.18
CA ASN A 591 16.33 44.97 1.07
C ASN A 591 15.06 44.57 0.31
N SER A 592 15.04 43.33 -0.22
CA SER A 592 13.95 42.82 -1.03
C SER A 592 13.43 41.51 -0.44
N SER A 593 12.17 41.26 -0.68
CA SER A 593 11.51 39.96 -0.40
C SER A 593 11.82 38.86 -1.43
N GLY A 594 12.75 39.12 -2.36
CA GLY A 594 13.27 38.15 -3.33
C GLY A 594 14.76 37.91 -3.17
N THR A 595 15.30 36.89 -3.87
CA THR A 595 16.75 36.73 -4.00
C THR A 595 17.29 37.80 -4.90
N VAL A 596 18.24 38.59 -4.39
CA VAL A 596 18.85 39.71 -5.12
C VAL A 596 20.14 39.20 -5.77
N VAL A 597 20.21 39.28 -7.09
CA VAL A 597 21.42 39.01 -7.89
C VAL A 597 22.04 40.31 -8.29
N TYR A 598 23.22 40.59 -7.78
CA TYR A 598 24.00 41.81 -8.07
C TYR A 598 24.92 41.57 -9.24
N ALA A 599 25.13 42.58 -10.09
CA ALA A 599 26.04 42.52 -11.22
C ALA A 599 27.02 43.68 -11.21
N ALA A 600 28.30 43.41 -11.51
CA ALA A 600 29.33 44.41 -11.64
C ALA A 600 30.30 44.05 -12.79
N LEU A 601 30.69 45.04 -13.57
CA LEU A 601 31.59 44.94 -14.71
C LEU A 601 32.79 45.84 -14.48
N ASP A 602 34.01 45.26 -14.56
CA ASP A 602 35.26 45.94 -14.36
C ASP A 602 35.34 46.83 -13.13
N GLY A 603 34.85 46.27 -11.98
CA GLY A 603 34.81 46.97 -10.70
C GLY A 603 33.67 48.01 -10.54
N LYS A 604 32.85 48.20 -11.58
CA LYS A 604 31.73 49.13 -11.54
C LYS A 604 30.40 48.41 -11.36
N TYR A 605 29.63 48.79 -10.37
CA TYR A 605 28.29 48.27 -10.12
C TYR A 605 27.31 48.61 -11.28
N LEU A 606 26.65 47.58 -11.86
CA LEU A 606 25.73 47.75 -12.97
C LEU A 606 24.27 47.77 -12.53
N GLY A 607 23.96 47.14 -11.39
CA GLY A 607 22.60 47.02 -10.90
C GLY A 607 22.31 45.66 -10.26
N ASN A 608 21.05 45.42 -9.97
CA ASN A 608 20.60 44.14 -9.43
C ASN A 608 19.32 43.64 -10.11
N ILE A 609 19.14 42.33 -10.07
CA ILE A 609 17.94 41.64 -10.54
C ILE A 609 17.33 40.93 -9.33
N ILE A 610 16.03 41.12 -9.11
CA ILE A 610 15.28 40.50 -8.01
C ILE A 610 14.50 39.32 -8.55
N ILE A 611 14.71 38.16 -7.95
CA ILE A 611 14.14 36.90 -8.37
C ILE A 611 13.25 36.37 -7.23
N LYS A 612 12.03 35.99 -7.57
CA LYS A 612 11.05 35.40 -6.64
C LYS A 612 10.66 33.99 -7.08
N ASP A 613 10.29 33.19 -6.11
CA ASP A 613 9.67 31.89 -6.32
C ASP A 613 8.15 32.07 -6.48
N GLU A 614 7.58 31.47 -7.51
CA GLU A 614 6.17 31.64 -7.87
C GLU A 614 5.26 30.86 -6.92
N ILE A 615 4.35 31.55 -6.23
CA ILE A 615 3.33 30.92 -5.38
C ILE A 615 2.33 30.20 -6.28
N ARG A 616 1.96 28.96 -5.89
CA ARG A 616 0.92 28.20 -6.61
C ARG A 616 -0.45 28.87 -6.46
N ASP A 617 -1.21 28.99 -7.52
CA ASP A 617 -2.53 29.61 -7.54
C ASP A 617 -3.51 28.93 -6.56
N GLU A 618 -3.33 27.60 -6.34
CA GLU A 618 -4.17 26.81 -5.45
C GLU A 618 -3.83 26.98 -3.97
N SER A 619 -2.62 27.45 -3.61
CA SER A 619 -2.14 27.52 -2.22
C SER A 619 -3.02 28.38 -1.35
N LYS A 620 -3.40 29.59 -1.81
CA LYS A 620 -4.29 30.50 -1.07
C LYS A 620 -5.65 29.85 -0.78
N ARG A 621 -6.25 29.24 -1.82
CA ARG A 621 -7.55 28.57 -1.68
C ARG A 621 -7.48 27.38 -0.71
N LEU A 622 -6.37 26.63 -0.73
CA LEU A 622 -6.15 25.53 0.20
C LEU A 622 -6.12 26.04 1.64
N ILE A 623 -5.30 27.05 1.95
CA ILE A 623 -5.17 27.62 3.29
C ILE A 623 -6.54 28.11 3.80
N ASP A 624 -7.31 28.84 2.97
CA ASP A 624 -8.66 29.29 3.31
C ASP A 624 -9.62 28.12 3.61
N CYS A 625 -9.50 27.01 2.86
CA CYS A 625 -10.31 25.81 3.10
C CYS A 625 -9.92 25.09 4.40
N LEU A 626 -8.63 25.09 4.75
CA LEU A 626 -8.13 24.48 6.00
C LEU A 626 -8.61 25.29 7.23
N HIS A 627 -8.55 26.62 7.18
CA HIS A 627 -9.06 27.52 8.22
C HIS A 627 -10.58 27.33 8.44
N LYS A 628 -11.37 27.21 7.36
CA LYS A 628 -12.81 26.91 7.46
C LYS A 628 -13.09 25.57 8.15
N ARG A 629 -12.12 24.64 8.16
CA ARG A 629 -12.21 23.37 8.89
C ARG A 629 -11.68 23.43 10.32
N GLY A 630 -11.13 24.59 10.76
CA GLY A 630 -10.49 24.76 12.05
C GLY A 630 -9.12 24.08 12.15
N ILE A 631 -8.44 23.87 11.01
CA ILE A 631 -7.11 23.26 10.95
C ILE A 631 -6.09 24.40 10.93
N LYS A 632 -5.14 24.35 11.87
CA LYS A 632 -4.03 25.28 11.98
C LYS A 632 -3.01 25.05 10.87
N THR A 633 -2.47 26.12 10.30
CA THR A 633 -1.47 26.08 9.24
C THR A 633 -0.14 26.64 9.72
N VAL A 634 0.95 25.94 9.43
CA VAL A 634 2.31 26.31 9.82
C VAL A 634 3.21 26.19 8.59
N MET A 635 4.12 27.14 8.39
CA MET A 635 5.14 27.07 7.34
C MET A 635 6.54 26.96 7.97
N LEU A 636 7.34 26.00 7.48
CA LEU A 636 8.76 25.85 7.82
C LEU A 636 9.59 26.09 6.57
N THR A 637 10.57 26.98 6.64
CA THR A 637 11.40 27.32 5.46
C THR A 637 12.84 27.70 5.84
N GLY A 638 13.78 27.42 4.95
CA GLY A 638 15.17 27.88 5.04
C GLY A 638 15.39 29.31 4.56
N ASP A 639 14.36 29.95 3.97
CA ASP A 639 14.47 31.30 3.48
C ASP A 639 14.54 32.34 4.63
N ASN A 640 15.00 33.54 4.30
CA ASN A 640 15.08 34.63 5.25
C ASN A 640 13.71 35.13 5.72
N ASP A 641 13.69 35.83 6.83
CA ASP A 641 12.46 36.31 7.46
C ASP A 641 11.60 37.19 6.54
N ALA A 642 12.20 38.10 5.76
CA ALA A 642 11.46 39.01 4.90
C ALA A 642 10.65 38.28 3.82
N ILE A 643 11.27 37.33 3.13
CA ILE A 643 10.63 36.51 2.10
C ILE A 643 9.53 35.61 2.72
N SER A 644 9.84 34.99 3.85
CA SER A 644 8.95 34.05 4.52
C SER A 644 7.69 34.75 5.06
N GLN A 645 7.84 35.94 5.67
CA GLN A 645 6.71 36.73 6.17
C GLN A 645 5.82 37.23 5.04
N GLU A 646 6.39 37.69 3.89
CA GLU A 646 5.60 38.11 2.74
C GLU A 646 4.70 36.94 2.25
N VAL A 647 5.28 35.76 2.01
CA VAL A 647 4.53 34.58 1.54
C VAL A 647 3.49 34.14 2.57
N SER A 648 3.85 34.15 3.88
CA SER A 648 2.95 33.78 4.96
C SER A 648 1.74 34.74 5.05
N ASN A 649 1.98 36.03 4.94
CA ASN A 649 0.93 37.06 4.97
C ASN A 649 0.02 36.99 3.72
N GLU A 650 0.60 36.77 2.54
CA GLU A 650 -0.15 36.66 1.29
C GLU A 650 -1.06 35.42 1.31
N LEU A 651 -0.56 34.28 1.81
CA LEU A 651 -1.32 33.03 1.93
C LEU A 651 -2.25 33.05 3.16
N GLY A 652 -1.94 33.83 4.20
CA GLY A 652 -2.67 33.89 5.47
C GLY A 652 -2.36 32.70 6.37
N ILE A 653 -1.11 32.25 6.42
CA ILE A 653 -0.64 31.14 7.27
C ILE A 653 -0.58 31.62 8.73
N ASP A 654 -1.00 30.75 9.68
CA ASP A 654 -1.09 31.10 11.10
C ASP A 654 0.27 31.29 11.79
N GLU A 655 1.25 30.43 11.47
CA GLU A 655 2.61 30.53 12.03
C GLU A 655 3.66 30.28 10.94
N CYS A 656 4.74 31.05 10.96
CA CYS A 656 5.86 30.91 10.03
C CYS A 656 7.17 30.86 10.80
N TYR A 657 8.02 29.90 10.45
CA TYR A 657 9.38 29.74 10.97
C TYR A 657 10.35 29.78 9.80
N SER A 658 11.23 30.76 9.79
CA SER A 658 12.16 31.09 8.70
C SER A 658 13.61 30.84 9.09
N SER A 659 14.51 30.96 8.12
CA SER A 659 15.98 30.78 8.30
C SER A 659 16.38 29.46 8.94
N LEU A 660 15.60 28.39 8.72
CA LEU A 660 15.81 27.08 9.33
C LEU A 660 16.82 26.23 8.53
N LEU A 661 17.77 25.65 9.21
CA LEU A 661 18.55 24.54 8.68
C LEU A 661 17.69 23.25 8.67
N PRO A 662 18.05 22.23 7.89
CA PRO A 662 17.28 20.98 7.86
C PRO A 662 17.05 20.35 9.24
N GLN A 663 18.03 20.45 10.14
CA GLN A 663 17.94 19.96 11.52
C GLN A 663 16.95 20.79 12.35
N ASP A 664 16.93 22.11 12.17
CA ASP A 664 16.01 23.02 12.87
C ASP A 664 14.57 22.76 12.46
N LYS A 665 14.31 22.47 11.16
CA LYS A 665 12.98 22.07 10.68
C LYS A 665 12.46 20.83 11.44
N LEU A 666 13.30 19.83 11.66
CA LEU A 666 12.92 18.62 12.41
C LEU A 666 12.66 18.92 13.89
N GLU A 667 13.46 19.77 14.50
CA GLU A 667 13.26 20.17 15.89
C GLU A 667 11.94 20.93 16.09
N HIS A 668 11.65 21.91 15.21
CA HIS A 668 10.36 22.63 15.23
C HIS A 668 9.18 21.69 15.02
N LEU A 669 9.26 20.78 14.04
CA LEU A 669 8.22 19.76 13.79
C LEU A 669 8.03 18.86 15.01
N SER A 670 9.12 18.40 15.65
CA SER A 670 9.07 17.59 16.88
C SER A 670 8.38 18.35 18.02
N ARG A 671 8.66 19.64 18.18
CA ARG A 671 8.00 20.49 19.19
C ARG A 671 6.49 20.60 18.93
N ILE A 672 6.07 20.75 17.67
CA ILE A 672 4.65 20.80 17.29
C ILE A 672 3.98 19.46 17.60
N ILE A 673 4.63 18.33 17.28
CA ILE A 673 4.11 16.97 17.54
C ILE A 673 3.97 16.73 19.05
N ASN A 674 4.96 17.11 19.85
CA ASN A 674 4.94 16.90 21.31
C ASN A 674 3.90 17.78 22.03
N ASN A 675 3.55 18.94 21.47
CA ASN A 675 2.57 19.87 22.04
C ASN A 675 1.12 19.61 21.58
N LYS A 676 0.87 18.60 20.71
CA LYS A 676 -0.49 18.29 20.25
C LYS A 676 -1.36 17.72 21.35
N LYS A 677 -2.68 17.93 21.25
CA LYS A 677 -3.65 17.30 22.15
C LYS A 677 -3.72 15.78 21.91
N PRO A 678 -3.99 14.98 22.95
CA PRO A 678 -4.21 13.55 22.76
C PRO A 678 -5.29 13.28 21.72
N GLY A 679 -4.95 12.51 20.70
CA GLY A 679 -5.87 12.14 19.62
C GLY A 679 -5.81 13.05 18.38
N ASP A 680 -5.10 14.18 18.43
CA ASP A 680 -4.84 15.04 17.27
C ASP A 680 -3.76 14.42 16.37
N THR A 681 -3.79 14.81 15.10
CA THR A 681 -2.84 14.36 14.06
C THR A 681 -2.14 15.57 13.45
N ILE A 682 -0.83 15.55 13.40
CA ILE A 682 0.01 16.53 12.73
C ILE A 682 0.37 15.99 11.34
N VAL A 683 0.08 16.78 10.32
CA VAL A 683 0.37 16.45 8.92
C VAL A 683 1.53 17.33 8.45
N PHE A 684 2.52 16.74 7.82
CA PHE A 684 3.58 17.48 7.10
C PHE A 684 3.38 17.32 5.60
N VAL A 685 3.51 18.43 4.86
CA VAL A 685 3.37 18.46 3.40
C VAL A 685 4.66 19.03 2.80
N GLY A 686 5.32 18.26 1.93
CA GLY A 686 6.59 18.60 1.32
C GLY A 686 6.77 18.04 -0.10
N ASP A 687 7.91 18.30 -0.75
CA ASP A 687 8.22 17.85 -2.12
C ASP A 687 8.70 16.37 -2.20
N GLY A 688 9.01 15.75 -1.09
CA GLY A 688 9.42 14.35 -1.00
C GLY A 688 10.92 14.09 -1.09
N ILE A 689 11.71 14.97 -1.70
CA ILE A 689 13.15 14.75 -1.92
C ILE A 689 13.94 15.31 -0.71
N ASN A 690 13.79 16.59 -0.44
CA ASN A 690 14.54 17.30 0.59
C ASN A 690 13.94 17.10 2.00
N ASP A 691 12.64 16.86 2.07
CA ASP A 691 11.87 16.81 3.32
C ASP A 691 11.61 15.38 3.83
N THR A 692 12.32 14.39 3.27
CA THR A 692 12.21 12.97 3.67
C THR A 692 12.20 12.75 5.20
N PRO A 693 13.10 13.33 5.99
CA PRO A 693 13.08 13.13 7.45
C PRO A 693 11.84 13.74 8.11
N ALA A 694 11.36 14.90 7.63
CA ALA A 694 10.17 15.57 8.17
C ALA A 694 8.87 14.80 7.81
N LEU A 695 8.78 14.27 6.58
CA LEU A 695 7.67 13.42 6.14
C LEU A 695 7.55 12.15 7.00
N LYS A 696 8.68 11.54 7.37
CA LYS A 696 8.70 10.34 8.25
C LYS A 696 8.45 10.65 9.72
N LEU A 697 8.80 11.84 10.18
CA LEU A 697 8.66 12.25 11.58
C LEU A 697 7.22 12.61 11.91
N ALA A 698 6.49 13.22 10.99
CA ALA A 698 5.09 13.60 11.16
C ALA A 698 4.18 12.40 11.41
N ASP A 699 3.00 12.61 12.01
CA ASP A 699 2.00 11.54 12.13
C ASP A 699 1.50 11.08 10.75
N ILE A 700 1.47 11.99 9.77
CA ILE A 700 1.19 11.72 8.36
C ILE A 700 2.09 12.62 7.51
N GLY A 701 2.90 12.00 6.67
CA GLY A 701 3.65 12.67 5.62
C GLY A 701 2.88 12.68 4.29
N ILE A 702 2.68 13.85 3.70
CA ILE A 702 2.07 14.02 2.36
C ILE A 702 3.14 14.57 1.43
N ALA A 703 3.48 13.85 0.38
CA ALA A 703 4.43 14.32 -0.64
C ALA A 703 3.74 14.78 -1.91
N LEU A 704 4.28 15.87 -2.48
CA LEU A 704 3.93 16.37 -3.81
C LEU A 704 5.08 16.07 -4.77
N GLY A 705 4.80 15.77 -6.04
CA GLY A 705 5.79 15.69 -7.08
C GLY A 705 6.05 14.32 -7.65
N ASP A 706 7.33 14.04 -7.92
CA ASP A 706 7.75 12.82 -8.60
C ASP A 706 7.39 11.56 -7.80
N ILE A 707 6.64 10.68 -8.44
CA ILE A 707 6.10 9.47 -7.83
C ILE A 707 7.22 8.60 -7.27
N ASP A 708 8.33 8.46 -7.99
CA ASP A 708 9.42 7.55 -7.64
C ASP A 708 10.14 7.94 -6.34
N ALA A 709 10.39 9.24 -6.13
CA ALA A 709 11.02 9.73 -4.92
C ALA A 709 10.03 9.76 -3.74
N ALA A 710 8.79 10.18 -3.99
CA ALA A 710 7.75 10.36 -2.97
C ALA A 710 7.20 9.03 -2.43
N ILE A 711 7.10 8.00 -3.29
CA ILE A 711 6.54 6.69 -2.96
C ILE A 711 7.23 6.04 -1.75
N ASN A 712 8.54 6.10 -1.66
CA ASN A 712 9.26 5.38 -0.60
C ASN A 712 9.20 6.07 0.77
N VAL A 713 8.81 7.34 0.80
CA VAL A 713 9.00 8.21 1.96
C VAL A 713 7.69 8.64 2.61
N ALA A 714 6.70 9.06 1.83
CA ALA A 714 5.44 9.61 2.32
C ALA A 714 4.38 8.53 2.57
N ASP A 715 3.42 8.83 3.44
CA ASP A 715 2.24 8.02 3.74
C ASP A 715 1.11 8.26 2.73
N ILE A 716 1.08 9.47 2.17
CA ILE A 716 0.15 9.90 1.13
C ILE A 716 0.94 10.61 0.04
N VAL A 717 0.71 10.27 -1.23
CA VAL A 717 1.35 10.91 -2.38
C VAL A 717 0.30 11.59 -3.24
N LEU A 718 0.51 12.87 -3.55
CA LEU A 718 -0.35 13.66 -4.41
C LEU A 718 0.24 13.71 -5.83
N MET A 719 -0.42 13.05 -6.76
CA MET A 719 0.00 13.04 -8.16
C MET A 719 -0.15 14.43 -8.79
N ASN A 720 0.72 14.76 -9.73
CA ASN A 720 0.76 16.04 -10.45
C ASN A 720 1.02 17.29 -9.59
N SER A 721 1.63 17.13 -8.43
CA SER A 721 1.96 18.26 -7.56
C SER A 721 0.81 19.24 -7.27
N ASP A 722 -0.46 18.80 -7.40
CA ASP A 722 -1.65 19.60 -7.12
C ASP A 722 -1.92 19.64 -5.60
N ILE A 723 -1.48 20.71 -4.97
CA ILE A 723 -1.59 20.89 -3.51
C ILE A 723 -3.07 20.96 -3.03
N SER A 724 -4.02 21.30 -3.90
CA SER A 724 -5.45 21.35 -3.56
C SER A 724 -5.99 19.97 -3.13
N LYS A 725 -5.32 18.89 -3.56
CA LYS A 725 -5.65 17.51 -3.20
C LYS A 725 -5.46 17.20 -1.71
N VAL A 726 -4.71 18.01 -0.95
CA VAL A 726 -4.67 17.94 0.52
C VAL A 726 -6.07 18.13 1.09
N ASN A 727 -6.82 19.14 0.64
CA ASN A 727 -8.22 19.34 1.07
C ASN A 727 -9.15 18.21 0.60
N SER A 728 -8.93 17.67 -0.60
CA SER A 728 -9.68 16.56 -1.16
C SER A 728 -9.45 15.27 -0.36
N SER A 729 -8.21 14.97 0.05
CA SER A 729 -7.85 13.80 0.87
C SER A 729 -8.57 13.83 2.23
N ILE A 730 -8.58 14.99 2.90
CA ILE A 730 -9.31 15.19 4.16
C ILE A 730 -10.83 14.99 3.97
N SER A 731 -11.37 15.46 2.84
CA SER A 731 -12.79 15.33 2.51
C SER A 731 -13.19 13.87 2.29
N ILE A 732 -12.36 13.08 1.59
CA ILE A 732 -12.54 11.65 1.37
C ILE A 732 -12.45 10.91 2.70
N ALA A 733 -11.42 11.19 3.50
CA ALA A 733 -11.20 10.58 4.80
C ALA A 733 -12.42 10.77 5.74
N LYS A 734 -12.90 12.02 5.89
CA LYS A 734 -14.07 12.34 6.73
C LYS A 734 -15.35 11.66 6.21
N PHE A 735 -15.53 11.57 4.90
CA PHE A 735 -16.69 10.91 4.32
C PHE A 735 -16.65 9.39 4.53
N THR A 736 -15.51 8.76 4.30
CA THR A 736 -15.28 7.33 4.55
C THR A 736 -15.60 6.99 6.01
N LYS A 737 -15.03 7.74 6.96
CA LYS A 737 -15.30 7.55 8.39
C LYS A 737 -16.77 7.74 8.74
N LYS A 738 -17.45 8.73 8.14
CA LYS A 738 -18.89 8.95 8.35
C LYS A 738 -19.71 7.71 7.94
N ILE A 739 -19.43 7.12 6.78
CA ILE A 739 -20.12 5.90 6.31
C ILE A 739 -19.81 4.71 7.23
N VAL A 740 -18.54 4.53 7.63
CA VAL A 740 -18.15 3.47 8.57
C VAL A 740 -18.89 3.60 9.91
N ILE A 741 -18.95 4.81 10.49
CA ILE A 741 -19.69 5.05 11.74
C ILE A 741 -21.19 4.80 11.56
N GLN A 742 -21.79 5.22 10.43
CA GLN A 742 -23.19 4.93 10.13
C GLN A 742 -23.46 3.41 10.13
N ASN A 743 -22.59 2.63 9.49
CA ASN A 743 -22.70 1.18 9.45
C ASN A 743 -22.59 0.57 10.86
N ILE A 744 -21.63 1.02 11.66
CA ILE A 744 -21.46 0.54 13.05
C ILE A 744 -22.72 0.82 13.88
N VAL A 745 -23.18 2.07 13.89
CA VAL A 745 -24.35 2.48 14.69
C VAL A 745 -25.60 1.74 14.25
N PHE A 746 -25.84 1.65 12.92
CA PHE A 746 -27.00 0.96 12.37
C PHE A 746 -26.99 -0.54 12.71
N ALA A 747 -25.86 -1.22 12.50
CA ALA A 747 -25.73 -2.65 12.79
C ALA A 747 -25.92 -2.95 14.29
N LEU A 748 -25.31 -2.16 15.18
CA LEU A 748 -25.45 -2.33 16.63
C LEU A 748 -26.87 -2.05 17.10
N ALA A 749 -27.50 -0.99 16.59
CA ALA A 749 -28.88 -0.64 16.99
C ALA A 749 -29.89 -1.75 16.63
N ILE A 750 -29.84 -2.24 15.39
CA ILE A 750 -30.74 -3.34 14.95
C ILE A 750 -30.46 -4.61 15.75
N LYS A 751 -29.18 -4.95 16.03
CA LYS A 751 -28.86 -6.12 16.85
C LYS A 751 -29.34 -6.02 18.29
N ILE A 752 -29.16 -4.88 18.92
CA ILE A 752 -29.67 -4.67 20.29
C ILE A 752 -31.20 -4.84 20.32
N ILE A 753 -31.92 -4.26 19.35
CA ILE A 753 -33.37 -4.40 19.23
C ILE A 753 -33.75 -5.88 19.03
N ALA A 754 -33.08 -6.57 18.11
CA ALA A 754 -33.36 -7.99 17.84
C ALA A 754 -33.06 -8.88 19.06
N LEU A 755 -31.99 -8.62 19.83
CA LEU A 755 -31.65 -9.36 21.06
C LEU A 755 -32.73 -9.13 22.16
N ILE A 756 -33.23 -7.91 22.31
CA ILE A 756 -34.31 -7.61 23.26
C ILE A 756 -35.59 -8.38 22.87
N ILE A 757 -35.98 -8.34 21.59
CA ILE A 757 -37.14 -9.05 21.07
C ILE A 757 -37.02 -10.56 21.31
N ALA A 758 -35.84 -11.15 21.02
CA ALA A 758 -35.56 -12.56 21.23
C ALA A 758 -35.54 -12.95 22.71
N GLY A 759 -34.86 -12.17 23.55
CA GLY A 759 -34.76 -12.43 24.99
C GLY A 759 -36.11 -12.37 25.71
N LEU A 760 -36.98 -11.44 25.29
CA LEU A 760 -38.35 -11.31 25.84
C LEU A 760 -39.38 -12.23 25.16
N ASN A 761 -38.96 -12.97 24.10
CA ASN A 761 -39.85 -13.84 23.30
C ASN A 761 -41.16 -13.16 22.81
N ILE A 762 -41.05 -11.87 22.43
CA ILE A 762 -42.21 -11.04 22.03
C ILE A 762 -42.95 -11.60 20.80
N LEU A 763 -42.20 -12.22 19.89
CA LEU A 763 -42.69 -12.70 18.57
C LEU A 763 -42.81 -14.23 18.48
N GLY A 764 -42.56 -14.98 19.55
CA GLY A 764 -42.63 -16.44 19.56
C GLY A 764 -41.76 -17.05 18.45
N THR A 765 -42.28 -18.05 17.75
CA THR A 765 -41.56 -18.74 16.64
C THR A 765 -41.17 -17.81 15.47
N PHE A 766 -41.98 -16.77 15.19
CA PHE A 766 -41.65 -15.80 14.13
C PHE A 766 -40.38 -14.99 14.45
N GLY A 767 -40.01 -14.88 15.72
CA GLY A 767 -38.79 -14.18 16.17
C GLY A 767 -37.49 -14.73 15.54
N MET A 768 -37.41 -16.06 15.33
CA MET A 768 -36.23 -16.70 14.74
C MET A 768 -36.05 -16.33 13.27
N TYR A 769 -37.12 -16.32 12.47
CA TYR A 769 -37.05 -15.89 11.05
C TYR A 769 -36.65 -14.42 10.93
N LEU A 770 -37.20 -13.57 11.77
CA LEU A 770 -36.89 -12.16 11.83
C LEU A 770 -35.41 -11.95 12.24
N ALA A 771 -34.89 -12.77 13.14
CA ALA A 771 -33.51 -12.75 13.59
C ALA A 771 -32.52 -13.00 12.45
N VAL A 772 -32.69 -14.09 11.73
CA VAL A 772 -31.80 -14.45 10.57
C VAL A 772 -31.96 -13.44 9.45
N LEU A 773 -33.20 -13.03 9.13
CA LEU A 773 -33.44 -11.98 8.11
C LEU A 773 -32.81 -10.64 8.51
N SER A 774 -32.85 -10.28 9.79
CA SER A 774 -32.23 -9.03 10.24
C SER A 774 -30.72 -9.06 10.11
N ASP A 775 -30.06 -10.18 10.41
CA ASP A 775 -28.60 -10.29 10.29
C ASP A 775 -28.14 -10.16 8.84
N VAL A 776 -28.73 -10.94 7.93
CA VAL A 776 -28.44 -10.88 6.48
C VAL A 776 -28.82 -9.51 5.91
N GLY A 777 -29.98 -8.98 6.27
CA GLY A 777 -30.46 -7.68 5.79
C GLY A 777 -29.57 -6.53 6.22
N VAL A 778 -29.15 -6.52 7.48
CA VAL A 778 -28.23 -5.50 8.01
C VAL A 778 -26.88 -5.57 7.29
N CYS A 779 -26.35 -6.77 7.05
CA CYS A 779 -25.10 -6.94 6.30
C CYS A 779 -25.22 -6.39 4.88
N LEU A 780 -26.27 -6.73 4.15
CA LEU A 780 -26.50 -6.22 2.79
C LEU A 780 -26.67 -4.69 2.76
N ILE A 781 -27.43 -4.12 3.69
CA ILE A 781 -27.64 -2.67 3.78
C ILE A 781 -26.32 -1.96 4.07
N THR A 782 -25.51 -2.46 4.99
CA THR A 782 -24.21 -1.86 5.32
C THR A 782 -23.23 -1.95 4.15
N ILE A 783 -23.19 -3.05 3.39
CA ILE A 783 -22.40 -3.17 2.15
C ILE A 783 -22.89 -2.17 1.10
N LEU A 784 -24.20 -2.07 0.87
CA LEU A 784 -24.77 -1.09 -0.08
C LEU A 784 -24.46 0.35 0.34
N ASN A 785 -24.53 0.66 1.66
CA ASN A 785 -24.13 1.98 2.15
C ASN A 785 -22.64 2.27 1.89
N THR A 786 -21.78 1.26 2.03
CA THR A 786 -20.35 1.36 1.75
C THR A 786 -20.07 1.67 0.27
N LEU A 787 -20.82 1.10 -0.66
CA LEU A 787 -20.70 1.41 -2.09
C LEU A 787 -20.87 2.91 -2.42
N ARG A 788 -21.56 3.68 -1.58
CA ARG A 788 -21.70 5.14 -1.74
C ARG A 788 -20.35 5.86 -1.70
N ILE A 789 -19.33 5.26 -1.08
CA ILE A 789 -17.97 5.84 -1.06
C ILE A 789 -17.43 5.88 -2.48
N ILE A 790 -17.54 4.79 -3.22
CA ILE A 790 -17.00 4.62 -4.57
C ILE A 790 -17.61 5.61 -5.57
N TYR A 791 -18.92 5.89 -5.43
CA TYR A 791 -19.65 6.77 -6.36
C TYR A 791 -19.67 8.25 -5.94
N LYS A 792 -18.96 8.62 -4.87
CA LYS A 792 -18.92 10.01 -4.42
C LYS A 792 -18.09 10.87 -5.39
N LYS A 793 -18.68 11.95 -5.90
CA LYS A 793 -17.96 13.03 -6.57
C LYS A 793 -17.25 13.91 -5.52
N VAL A 794 -15.94 14.03 -5.62
CA VAL A 794 -15.13 14.93 -4.79
C VAL A 794 -15.13 16.30 -5.46
N LYS A 795 -15.54 17.35 -4.73
CA LYS A 795 -15.43 18.72 -5.23
C LYS A 795 -13.98 19.19 -5.05
N LYS A 796 -13.39 19.71 -6.12
CA LYS A 796 -12.10 20.39 -6.09
C LYS A 796 -12.14 21.64 -5.23
#